data_9125a637ee0062ff7ac668f664acf920
#
_entry.id   9125a637ee0062ff7ac668f664acf920
#
_cell.length_a   1.000
_cell.length_b   1.000
_cell.length_c   1.000
_cell.angle_alpha   90.00
_cell.angle_beta   90.00
_cell.angle_gamma   90.00
#
_symmetry.space_group_name_H-M   'P 1'
#
loop_
_entity.id
_entity.type
_entity.pdbx_description
1 polymer ?
#
loop_
_entity_poly.entity_id
_entity_poly.type
_entity_poly.pdbx_seq_one_letter_code
_entity_poly.pdbx_strand_id
1 'polypeptide(L)'
;GKSTRYSVQEEPSMGQTPEVEEVQAVQAPQNVYLRYIKNQLSDEAACLELPFTLLILMSFSMLAVMHLRQDVVFSVEQAIERDIVENANFAFSHAFGHKGIFDVWSIADFWSWVRLGFVPLVIQPSWTYSEHYTEDKLVHFNTQITPNQRYTLNGAGAKAVPIIGDYLRYQRIVGGLRFRQETVETSEGKCKFPSSVSKATWAQWYGKPCMPATSELAFDPDTTDSEDFGTPHRVEWMLTDHNSLSDMIAHVVDMEDGCSLLAAKNRSNCLCKWCQEQKPPSPWLTEQTQRVQISMATYNAEYGLISLTGVDFFFNRGGFISKRVEIMSSWLDPFSRPLDELVPMLMCDFVWLGSLLYIIVGELKEIVHVIRTGDKWYKALLYDYFAFWNAVDWTSILVALVVVIFFATLSFETGKLQDNFAALIELQTDTGVNHNTYVAQVMEFYTSLDAVIQQEKAFRVTLCVYPMIVMLRLFKSFAAQPRLAMVTETMKEAYQDLLHFSLVFICVTVCFCMNAMLLFGQELQEFATFPRAMHSCFRMMFGDWDWEAMEGVRRWTAMIWFWLFMLLIVIILLNMLLAIIMDNYMNVKQRSSGAITMGGQMRHMWRRYRQSKRKERVRLSDIQAWFIKDAGGDEKAMAVSDRTITPTFLVENVPGMPMSQALRTLTNAIEEDKRENSEPWMLEQAQDLLTAISHNTDLVRQGLLYTFDRVDYYDTEEQEKEAETQEEHQETLAERQALEMAHEQATTGGVHDFVQGQIDQLRADVTTATVNSLRIVERRQSRVEQRQSDMAESI
;
A
#
# COMPACT_ATOMS: atom_id res chain seq x y z
N GLY A 1 10.79 -19.06 38.64
CA GLY A 1 11.62 -19.46 37.56
C GLY A 1 11.91 -20.95 37.55
N LYS A 2 11.14 -21.75 36.85
CA LYS A 2 11.53 -23.05 36.33
C LYS A 2 11.11 -23.05 34.87
N SER A 3 12.07 -22.77 34.00
CA SER A 3 12.00 -23.00 32.58
C SER A 3 11.80 -24.48 32.35
N THR A 4 10.60 -24.88 31.95
CA THR A 4 10.36 -26.20 31.36
C THR A 4 11.05 -26.17 29.98
N ARG A 5 12.29 -26.59 29.93
CA ARG A 5 12.94 -27.01 28.69
C ARG A 5 12.10 -28.13 28.12
N TYR A 6 11.42 -27.88 27.02
CA TYR A 6 10.99 -28.94 26.13
C TYR A 6 12.27 -29.62 25.66
N SER A 7 12.42 -30.84 26.08
CA SER A 7 13.49 -31.72 25.62
C SER A 7 13.36 -31.83 24.09
N VAL A 8 14.28 -31.22 23.38
CA VAL A 8 14.61 -31.64 22.03
C VAL A 8 14.86 -33.14 22.15
N GLN A 9 14.03 -33.96 21.51
CA GLN A 9 14.39 -35.37 21.35
C GLN A 9 15.75 -35.38 20.69
N GLU A 10 16.74 -35.70 21.47
CA GLU A 10 18.09 -36.02 20.97
C GLU A 10 17.90 -37.13 19.95
N GLU A 11 18.52 -36.97 18.80
CA GLU A 11 18.66 -38.03 17.80
C GLU A 11 19.23 -39.26 18.52
N PRO A 12 18.59 -40.43 18.40
CA PRO A 12 19.15 -41.62 18.94
C PRO A 12 20.55 -41.83 18.37
N SER A 13 21.51 -42.01 19.25
CA SER A 13 22.89 -42.24 18.90
C SER A 13 22.99 -43.39 17.88
N MET A 14 23.82 -43.22 16.85
CA MET A 14 24.17 -44.27 15.87
C MET A 14 24.67 -45.47 16.62
N GLY A 15 23.85 -46.48 16.83
CA GLY A 15 24.28 -47.70 17.52
C GLY A 15 23.22 -48.78 17.72
N GLN A 16 21.97 -48.48 17.51
CA GLN A 16 20.92 -49.53 17.54
C GLN A 16 20.40 -49.80 16.12
N THR A 17 20.75 -50.95 15.56
CA THR A 17 20.09 -51.50 14.38
C THR A 17 18.67 -51.86 14.79
N PRO A 18 17.63 -51.26 14.20
CA PRO A 18 16.24 -51.67 14.47
C PRO A 18 16.06 -53.13 14.07
N GLU A 19 15.32 -53.89 14.84
CA GLU A 19 15.01 -55.29 14.53
C GLU A 19 14.39 -55.42 13.15
N VAL A 20 14.81 -56.42 12.36
CA VAL A 20 14.43 -56.58 10.94
C VAL A 20 12.95 -56.72 10.72
N GLU A 21 12.16 -57.14 11.71
CA GLU A 21 10.69 -57.26 11.65
C GLU A 21 9.96 -55.92 11.73
N GLU A 22 10.44 -54.94 12.50
CA GLU A 22 9.85 -53.60 12.56
C GLU A 22 10.10 -52.80 11.26
N VAL A 23 11.18 -53.06 10.55
CA VAL A 23 11.56 -52.38 9.31
C VAL A 23 10.65 -52.78 8.15
N GLN A 24 10.11 -54.00 8.15
CA GLN A 24 9.18 -54.48 7.10
C GLN A 24 7.77 -54.00 7.26
N ALA A 25 7.39 -53.48 8.44
CA ALA A 25 6.04 -52.96 8.72
C ALA A 25 5.76 -51.56 8.11
N VAL A 26 6.80 -50.80 7.76
CA VAL A 26 6.66 -49.44 7.21
C VAL A 26 6.53 -49.54 5.69
N GLN A 27 5.32 -49.27 5.19
CA GLN A 27 4.98 -49.28 3.75
C GLN A 27 4.22 -48.05 3.38
N ALA A 28 4.49 -47.46 2.22
CA ALA A 28 3.73 -46.34 1.66
C ALA A 28 3.43 -46.52 0.17
N PRO A 29 2.30 -46.03 -0.34
CA PRO A 29 2.08 -45.95 -1.77
C PRO A 29 3.11 -45.06 -2.45
N GLN A 30 3.51 -45.39 -3.66
CA GLN A 30 4.52 -44.66 -4.41
C GLN A 30 4.14 -43.19 -4.63
N ASN A 31 2.88 -42.90 -4.91
CA ASN A 31 2.34 -41.55 -5.10
C ASN A 31 2.53 -40.69 -3.85
N VAL A 32 2.31 -41.24 -2.64
CA VAL A 32 2.50 -40.54 -1.35
C VAL A 32 3.97 -40.23 -1.13
N TYR A 33 4.85 -41.20 -1.34
CA TYR A 33 6.29 -41.03 -1.19
C TYR A 33 6.86 -39.98 -2.16
N LEU A 34 6.45 -40.04 -3.44
CA LEU A 34 6.90 -39.10 -4.46
C LEU A 34 6.34 -37.69 -4.22
N ARG A 35 5.11 -37.55 -3.74
CA ARG A 35 4.54 -36.27 -3.33
C ARG A 35 5.37 -35.65 -2.21
N TYR A 36 5.71 -36.43 -1.19
CA TYR A 36 6.61 -35.99 -0.12
C TYR A 36 7.97 -35.51 -0.65
N ILE A 37 8.63 -36.29 -1.54
CA ILE A 37 9.92 -35.89 -2.13
C ILE A 37 9.79 -34.61 -2.93
N LYS A 38 8.75 -34.46 -3.72
CA LYS A 38 8.48 -33.25 -4.53
C LYS A 38 8.24 -32.02 -3.64
N ASN A 39 7.42 -32.15 -2.59
CA ASN A 39 7.17 -31.09 -1.62
C ASN A 39 8.48 -30.65 -0.95
N GLN A 40 9.29 -31.61 -0.47
CA GLN A 40 10.57 -31.33 0.18
C GLN A 40 11.58 -30.63 -0.75
N LEU A 41 11.62 -31.00 -2.04
CA LEU A 41 12.46 -30.33 -3.03
C LEU A 41 11.98 -28.93 -3.35
N SER A 42 10.67 -28.73 -3.44
CA SER A 42 10.06 -27.42 -3.62
C SER A 42 10.36 -26.49 -2.43
N ASP A 43 10.25 -27.02 -1.20
CA ASP A 43 10.55 -26.27 0.03
C ASP A 43 12.04 -25.90 0.11
N GLU A 44 12.94 -26.83 -0.27
CA GLU A 44 14.38 -26.55 -0.33
C GLU A 44 14.70 -25.44 -1.35
N ALA A 45 14.11 -25.50 -2.53
CA ALA A 45 14.29 -24.49 -3.57
C ALA A 45 13.79 -23.12 -3.13
N ALA A 46 12.58 -23.04 -2.60
CA ALA A 46 11.98 -21.78 -2.13
C ALA A 46 12.70 -21.20 -0.88
N CYS A 47 13.23 -22.07 -0.01
CA CYS A 47 14.04 -21.62 1.13
C CYS A 47 15.39 -21.01 0.69
N LEU A 48 15.98 -21.48 -0.42
CA LEU A 48 17.18 -20.91 -1.03
C LEU A 48 16.86 -19.60 -1.79
N GLU A 49 15.67 -19.47 -2.32
CA GLU A 49 15.21 -18.27 -3.03
C GLU A 49 15.00 -17.08 -2.08
N LEU A 50 14.58 -17.30 -0.82
CA LEU A 50 14.24 -16.26 0.14
C LEU A 50 15.40 -15.26 0.40
N PRO A 51 16.64 -15.67 0.76
CA PRO A 51 17.74 -14.73 0.98
C PRO A 51 18.10 -13.97 -0.30
N PHE A 52 17.91 -14.58 -1.46
CA PHE A 52 18.17 -13.94 -2.74
C PHE A 52 17.11 -12.87 -3.07
N THR A 53 15.83 -13.14 -2.83
CA THR A 53 14.75 -12.17 -2.99
C THR A 53 14.89 -11.00 -2.01
N LEU A 54 15.31 -11.27 -0.77
CA LEU A 54 15.65 -10.22 0.18
C LEU A 54 16.83 -9.37 -0.29
N LEU A 55 17.85 -9.98 -0.87
CA LEU A 55 19.00 -9.26 -1.45
C LEU A 55 18.54 -8.30 -2.56
N ILE A 56 17.66 -8.75 -3.45
CA ILE A 56 17.10 -7.93 -4.51
C ILE A 56 16.33 -6.75 -3.94
N LEU A 57 15.45 -6.99 -2.98
CA LEU A 57 14.65 -5.94 -2.34
C LEU A 57 15.54 -4.92 -1.64
N MET A 58 16.53 -5.38 -0.88
CA MET A 58 17.45 -4.51 -0.14
C MET A 58 18.36 -3.72 -1.08
N SER A 59 18.94 -4.37 -2.10
CA SER A 59 19.79 -3.68 -3.08
C SER A 59 19.02 -2.64 -3.87
N PHE A 60 17.79 -2.94 -4.29
CA PHE A 60 16.93 -1.98 -4.99
C PHE A 60 16.51 -0.82 -4.08
N SER A 61 16.07 -1.11 -2.85
CA SER A 61 15.68 -0.06 -1.90
C SER A 61 16.84 0.88 -1.59
N MET A 62 18.03 0.33 -1.44
CA MET A 62 19.24 1.12 -1.21
C MET A 62 19.63 1.96 -2.43
N LEU A 63 19.52 1.35 -3.63
CA LEU A 63 19.70 2.04 -4.92
C LEU A 63 18.74 3.22 -5.04
N ALA A 64 17.43 3.01 -4.80
CA ALA A 64 16.43 4.07 -4.91
C ALA A 64 16.71 5.22 -3.92
N VAL A 65 17.07 4.91 -2.67
CA VAL A 65 17.43 5.92 -1.66
C VAL A 65 18.68 6.70 -2.08
N MET A 66 19.71 6.02 -2.59
CA MET A 66 20.96 6.66 -2.98
C MET A 66 20.85 7.51 -4.24
N HIS A 67 20.07 7.08 -5.25
CA HIS A 67 19.86 7.85 -6.46
C HIS A 67 19.00 9.09 -6.21
N LEU A 68 17.89 8.94 -5.51
CA LEU A 68 16.92 10.02 -5.31
C LEU A 68 17.34 11.03 -4.24
N ARG A 69 18.01 10.61 -3.16
CA ARG A 69 18.38 11.47 -2.02
C ARG A 69 17.24 12.40 -1.61
N GLN A 70 16.12 11.82 -1.29
CA GLN A 70 14.88 12.55 -1.00
C GLN A 70 15.01 13.56 0.14
N ASP A 71 15.92 13.33 1.07
CA ASP A 71 16.25 14.23 2.17
C ASP A 71 16.78 15.60 1.71
N VAL A 72 17.69 15.58 0.71
CA VAL A 72 18.24 16.80 0.10
C VAL A 72 17.21 17.49 -0.78
N VAL A 73 16.55 16.71 -1.63
CA VAL A 73 15.48 17.21 -2.51
C VAL A 73 14.38 17.88 -1.69
N PHE A 74 13.88 17.20 -0.66
CA PHE A 74 12.86 17.74 0.25
C PHE A 74 13.30 19.05 0.90
N SER A 75 14.56 19.14 1.36
CA SER A 75 15.05 20.35 2.01
C SER A 75 15.06 21.58 1.07
N VAL A 76 15.39 21.36 -0.21
CA VAL A 76 15.38 22.42 -1.24
C VAL A 76 13.95 22.80 -1.62
N GLU A 77 13.12 21.82 -1.92
CA GLU A 77 11.72 22.04 -2.31
C GLU A 77 10.93 22.73 -1.18
N GLN A 78 11.07 22.25 0.06
CA GLN A 78 10.41 22.84 1.23
C GLN A 78 10.88 24.26 1.53
N ALA A 79 12.16 24.58 1.30
CA ALA A 79 12.66 25.93 1.47
C ALA A 79 12.01 26.91 0.49
N ILE A 80 11.87 26.52 -0.77
CA ILE A 80 11.23 27.32 -1.81
C ILE A 80 9.73 27.43 -1.57
N GLU A 81 9.06 26.32 -1.23
CA GLU A 81 7.64 26.31 -0.94
C GLU A 81 7.26 27.24 0.22
N ARG A 82 7.97 27.10 1.35
CA ARG A 82 7.73 27.94 2.52
C ARG A 82 7.97 29.41 2.24
N ASP A 83 8.99 29.73 1.45
CA ASP A 83 9.27 31.11 1.11
C ASP A 83 8.14 31.72 0.28
N ILE A 84 7.61 30.99 -0.68
CA ILE A 84 6.50 31.44 -1.52
C ILE A 84 5.19 31.50 -0.71
N VAL A 85 4.90 30.49 0.11
CA VAL A 85 3.65 30.43 0.87
C VAL A 85 3.60 31.46 1.99
N GLU A 86 4.71 31.58 2.75
CA GLU A 86 4.74 32.41 3.96
C GLU A 86 5.20 33.85 3.69
N ASN A 87 6.17 34.05 2.80
CA ASN A 87 6.81 35.34 2.62
C ASN A 87 6.28 36.15 1.43
N ALA A 88 5.59 35.54 0.46
CA ALA A 88 4.91 36.28 -0.63
C ALA A 88 3.66 37.00 -0.11
N ASN A 89 3.86 37.94 0.78
CA ASN A 89 2.79 38.68 1.46
C ASN A 89 2.36 39.92 0.66
N PHE A 90 1.04 40.06 0.42
CA PHE A 90 0.45 41.21 -0.27
C PHE A 90 -0.47 42.06 0.64
N ALA A 91 -0.41 41.88 1.95
CA ALA A 91 -1.07 42.79 2.88
C ALA A 91 -0.48 44.20 2.75
N PHE A 92 -1.34 45.22 2.79
CA PHE A 92 -0.89 46.61 2.72
C PHE A 92 0.05 46.94 3.88
N SER A 93 1.09 47.69 3.58
CA SER A 93 2.17 48.08 4.51
C SER A 93 1.73 48.73 5.84
N HIS A 94 0.49 49.17 5.93
CA HIS A 94 -0.12 49.79 7.14
C HIS A 94 -1.23 48.91 7.77
N ALA A 95 -1.50 47.74 7.20
CA ALA A 95 -2.44 46.78 7.77
C ALA A 95 -1.69 45.75 8.60
N PHE A 96 -2.06 45.64 9.89
CA PHE A 96 -1.61 44.53 10.70
C PHE A 96 -2.28 43.27 10.16
N GLY A 97 -1.52 42.47 9.44
CA GLY A 97 -2.03 41.23 8.91
C GLY A 97 -1.10 40.61 7.86
N HIS A 98 -1.22 39.32 7.69
CA HIS A 98 -0.53 38.54 6.69
C HIS A 98 -1.56 38.08 5.67
N LYS A 99 -1.29 38.27 4.38
CA LYS A 99 -2.06 37.73 3.25
C LYS A 99 -1.11 36.99 2.34
N GLY A 100 -1.19 35.66 2.38
CA GLY A 100 -0.41 34.77 1.53
C GLY A 100 -1.15 34.34 0.27
N ILE A 101 -0.58 33.41 -0.45
CA ILE A 101 -1.16 32.88 -1.70
C ILE A 101 -2.57 32.31 -1.49
N PHE A 102 -2.83 31.69 -0.33
CA PHE A 102 -4.15 31.10 -0.03
C PHE A 102 -5.25 32.15 0.20
N ASP A 103 -4.88 33.41 0.43
CA ASP A 103 -5.82 34.53 0.56
C ASP A 103 -6.15 35.22 -0.77
N VAL A 104 -5.74 34.67 -1.89
CA VAL A 104 -6.10 35.17 -3.21
C VAL A 104 -7.47 34.64 -3.58
N TRP A 105 -8.52 35.50 -3.46
CA TRP A 105 -9.91 35.12 -3.73
C TRP A 105 -10.50 35.80 -4.97
N SER A 106 -9.81 36.82 -5.49
CA SER A 106 -10.23 37.59 -6.65
C SER A 106 -9.08 37.81 -7.65
N ILE A 107 -9.40 38.23 -8.87
CA ILE A 107 -8.42 38.64 -9.88
C ILE A 107 -7.59 39.84 -9.39
N ALA A 108 -8.19 40.73 -8.64
CA ALA A 108 -7.49 41.88 -8.03
C ALA A 108 -6.48 41.40 -6.95
N ASP A 109 -6.86 40.42 -6.13
CA ASP A 109 -5.94 39.80 -5.17
C ASP A 109 -4.78 39.08 -5.90
N PHE A 110 -5.08 38.38 -7.02
CA PHE A 110 -4.04 37.74 -7.83
C PHE A 110 -2.98 38.75 -8.28
N TRP A 111 -3.42 39.87 -8.91
CA TRP A 111 -2.46 40.89 -9.37
C TRP A 111 -1.73 41.58 -8.20
N SER A 112 -2.42 41.79 -7.08
CA SER A 112 -1.81 42.32 -5.88
C SER A 112 -0.77 41.38 -5.30
N TRP A 113 -1.07 40.06 -5.27
CA TRP A 113 -0.12 39.05 -4.84
C TRP A 113 1.10 38.97 -5.77
N VAL A 114 0.91 38.97 -7.07
CA VAL A 114 2.04 38.96 -8.05
C VAL A 114 2.90 40.20 -7.86
N ARG A 115 2.31 41.40 -7.76
CA ARG A 115 2.99 42.68 -7.76
C ARG A 115 3.67 43.00 -6.43
N LEU A 116 2.98 42.76 -5.31
CA LEU A 116 3.44 43.14 -3.98
C LEU A 116 4.12 41.99 -3.21
N GLY A 117 3.70 40.76 -3.44
CA GLY A 117 4.22 39.58 -2.77
C GLY A 117 5.27 38.83 -3.59
N PHE A 118 4.86 38.18 -4.68
CA PHE A 118 5.68 37.19 -5.37
C PHE A 118 6.88 37.80 -6.12
N VAL A 119 6.64 38.78 -7.01
CA VAL A 119 7.74 39.37 -7.80
C VAL A 119 8.81 40.03 -6.93
N PRO A 120 8.45 40.82 -5.89
CA PRO A 120 9.44 41.39 -4.98
C PRO A 120 10.21 40.32 -4.21
N LEU A 121 9.54 39.26 -3.77
CA LEU A 121 10.17 38.16 -3.05
C LEU A 121 11.24 37.45 -3.89
N VAL A 122 10.89 37.10 -5.12
CA VAL A 122 11.76 36.35 -6.04
C VAL A 122 12.94 37.20 -6.53
N ILE A 123 12.70 38.46 -6.80
CA ILE A 123 13.77 39.37 -7.30
C ILE A 123 14.64 39.90 -6.16
N GLN A 124 14.08 40.03 -4.96
CA GLN A 124 14.83 40.43 -3.78
C GLN A 124 15.09 39.21 -2.90
N PRO A 125 16.37 38.77 -2.75
CA PRO A 125 16.65 37.59 -1.93
C PRO A 125 16.13 37.71 -0.50
N SER A 126 15.35 36.75 -0.05
CA SER A 126 14.71 36.76 1.27
C SER A 126 15.70 36.77 2.45
N TRP A 127 16.89 36.21 2.27
CA TRP A 127 17.92 36.19 3.32
C TRP A 127 18.45 37.55 3.71
N THR A 128 18.35 38.57 2.86
CA THR A 128 18.73 39.94 3.21
C THR A 128 17.82 40.53 4.28
N TYR A 129 16.65 39.97 4.48
CA TYR A 129 15.69 40.40 5.47
C TYR A 129 16.10 39.95 6.88
N SER A 130 16.53 38.72 7.02
CA SER A 130 16.83 38.13 8.34
C SER A 130 18.16 38.62 8.93
N GLU A 131 19.14 38.97 8.08
CA GLU A 131 20.46 39.42 8.57
C GLU A 131 20.48 40.87 9.04
N HIS A 132 19.50 41.67 8.62
CA HIS A 132 19.42 43.09 8.94
C HIS A 132 18.15 43.47 9.69
N TYR A 133 17.52 42.50 10.32
CA TYR A 133 16.27 42.68 11.05
C TYR A 133 16.56 43.46 12.36
N THR A 134 16.44 44.77 12.30
CA THR A 134 16.30 45.63 13.48
C THR A 134 14.97 46.35 13.38
N GLU A 135 14.28 46.51 14.52
CA GLU A 135 12.92 47.12 14.58
C GLU A 135 12.85 48.47 13.84
N ASP A 136 13.94 49.26 13.87
CA ASP A 136 14.03 50.55 13.20
C ASP A 136 14.11 50.45 11.65
N LYS A 137 14.40 49.28 11.09
CA LYS A 137 14.52 49.11 9.65
C LYS A 137 13.31 48.48 8.97
N LEU A 138 12.36 47.93 9.74
CA LEU A 138 11.06 47.48 9.23
C LEU A 138 10.30 48.61 8.49
N VAL A 139 10.44 49.84 8.95
CA VAL A 139 9.79 51.02 8.35
C VAL A 139 10.39 51.35 6.98
N HIS A 140 11.66 50.99 6.74
CA HIS A 140 12.37 51.25 5.47
C HIS A 140 12.30 50.09 4.47
N PHE A 141 11.59 49.08 4.79
CA PHE A 141 11.50 47.88 3.96
C PHE A 141 10.86 48.15 2.58
N ASN A 142 9.98 49.14 2.53
CA ASN A 142 9.34 49.60 1.26
C ASN A 142 10.12 50.71 0.56
N THR A 143 11.20 51.23 1.15
CA THR A 143 11.97 52.30 0.56
C THR A 143 13.37 51.79 0.20
N GLN A 144 13.48 51.28 -1.05
CA GLN A 144 14.72 51.27 -1.81
C GLN A 144 15.98 50.86 -1.03
N ILE A 145 16.06 49.57 -0.69
CA ILE A 145 17.37 48.98 -0.53
C ILE A 145 17.96 48.95 -1.95
N THR A 146 18.82 49.88 -2.27
CA THR A 146 19.54 49.88 -3.52
C THR A 146 20.35 48.58 -3.61
N PRO A 147 20.46 47.93 -4.82
CA PRO A 147 21.23 46.71 -4.99
C PRO A 147 22.63 46.73 -4.38
N ASN A 148 23.25 47.89 -4.33
CA ASN A 148 24.59 48.11 -3.72
C ASN A 148 24.67 47.98 -2.21
N GLN A 149 23.54 47.95 -1.46
CA GLN A 149 23.53 47.82 0.00
C GLN A 149 23.42 46.37 0.47
N ARG A 150 23.06 45.44 -0.41
CA ARG A 150 22.86 44.05 -0.08
C ARG A 150 24.14 43.26 0.16
N TYR A 151 25.23 43.65 -0.45
CA TYR A 151 26.46 42.86 -0.53
C TYR A 151 27.66 43.45 0.24
N THR A 152 27.43 44.43 1.10
CA THR A 152 28.47 44.87 2.07
C THR A 152 28.54 43.88 3.22
N LEU A 153 28.87 42.66 2.94
CA LEU A 153 29.27 41.67 3.92
C LEU A 153 30.69 41.98 4.36
N ASN A 154 30.85 42.30 5.65
CA ASN A 154 32.11 42.31 6.34
C ASN A 154 33.14 43.39 5.88
N GLY A 155 33.00 44.60 6.35
CA GLY A 155 34.11 45.51 6.72
C GLY A 155 35.38 45.67 5.86
N ALA A 156 35.49 44.90 4.82
CA ALA A 156 36.66 44.82 3.94
C ALA A 156 36.34 45.23 2.51
N GLY A 157 35.87 46.43 2.28
CA GLY A 157 36.06 47.22 1.07
C GLY A 157 35.72 46.60 -0.31
N ALA A 158 35.40 45.36 -0.47
CA ALA A 158 35.01 44.76 -1.72
C ALA A 158 33.48 44.86 -1.86
N LYS A 159 33.02 45.78 -2.72
CA LYS A 159 31.64 45.82 -3.20
C LYS A 159 31.41 44.55 -3.99
N ALA A 160 30.79 43.53 -3.38
CA ALA A 160 30.28 42.42 -4.13
C ALA A 160 29.21 42.96 -5.09
N VAL A 161 29.39 42.71 -6.39
CA VAL A 161 28.39 43.04 -7.39
C VAL A 161 27.17 42.19 -7.12
N PRO A 162 25.95 42.76 -7.04
CA PRO A 162 24.76 41.95 -6.89
C PRO A 162 24.66 40.95 -8.04
N ILE A 163 24.55 39.67 -7.69
CA ILE A 163 24.33 38.62 -8.69
C ILE A 163 22.83 38.61 -9.00
N ILE A 164 22.48 38.92 -10.23
CA ILE A 164 21.11 38.89 -10.71
C ILE A 164 20.59 37.46 -10.60
N GLY A 165 19.39 37.30 -10.05
CA GLY A 165 18.74 35.98 -9.85
C GLY A 165 19.17 35.21 -8.62
N ASP A 166 19.92 35.80 -7.69
CA ASP A 166 20.21 35.21 -6.39
C ASP A 166 18.93 35.08 -5.55
N TYR A 167 18.64 33.86 -5.08
CA TYR A 167 17.40 33.52 -4.35
C TYR A 167 17.72 32.57 -3.22
N LEU A 168 17.14 32.78 -2.03
CA LEU A 168 17.37 31.97 -0.84
C LEU A 168 18.85 31.63 -0.55
N ARG A 169 19.78 32.56 -0.83
CA ARG A 169 21.22 32.42 -0.61
C ARG A 169 21.93 31.39 -1.52
N TYR A 170 21.32 30.20 -1.65
CA TYR A 170 21.92 29.04 -2.30
C TYR A 170 21.28 28.71 -3.63
N GLN A 171 20.14 29.33 -3.91
CA GLN A 171 19.40 29.13 -5.16
C GLN A 171 19.71 30.26 -6.15
N ARG A 172 19.73 29.95 -7.42
CA ARG A 172 19.81 30.92 -8.46
C ARG A 172 18.71 30.73 -9.48
N ILE A 173 17.98 31.81 -9.79
CA ILE A 173 16.95 31.80 -10.81
C ILE A 173 17.62 31.74 -12.18
N VAL A 174 17.12 30.85 -13.03
CA VAL A 174 17.64 30.62 -14.39
C VAL A 174 16.59 31.06 -15.39
N GLY A 175 16.97 31.96 -16.30
CA GLY A 175 16.12 32.46 -17.41
C GLY A 175 15.02 33.45 -17.01
N GLY A 176 14.52 33.40 -15.76
CA GLY A 176 13.47 34.29 -15.23
C GLY A 176 12.14 33.60 -14.91
N LEU A 177 11.04 34.35 -14.99
CA LEU A 177 9.68 33.89 -14.71
C LEU A 177 8.92 33.67 -16.00
N ARG A 178 8.21 32.53 -16.08
CA ARG A 178 7.34 32.19 -17.22
C ARG A 178 5.89 32.20 -16.71
N PHE A 179 5.06 33.05 -17.35
CA PHE A 179 3.61 33.07 -17.11
C PHE A 179 2.93 32.33 -18.27
N ARG A 180 2.22 31.28 -17.96
CA ARG A 180 1.40 30.51 -18.91
C ARG A 180 -0.06 30.69 -18.59
N GLN A 181 -0.89 30.84 -19.60
CA GLN A 181 -2.33 30.99 -19.45
C GLN A 181 -3.06 30.04 -20.39
N GLU A 182 -4.02 29.34 -19.84
CA GLU A 182 -5.00 28.54 -20.56
C GLU A 182 -6.33 29.26 -20.59
N THR A 183 -6.90 29.40 -21.78
CA THR A 183 -8.17 30.10 -22.00
C THR A 183 -9.16 29.21 -22.69
N VAL A 184 -10.45 29.47 -22.48
CA VAL A 184 -11.57 28.73 -23.06
C VAL A 184 -12.26 29.59 -24.11
N GLU A 185 -12.68 29.00 -25.24
CA GLU A 185 -13.40 29.70 -26.28
C GLU A 185 -14.85 29.99 -25.84
N THR A 186 -15.32 31.23 -26.13
CA THR A 186 -16.66 31.66 -25.78
C THR A 186 -17.76 31.01 -26.62
N SER A 187 -17.40 30.48 -27.80
CA SER A 187 -18.36 29.89 -28.75
C SER A 187 -19.07 28.62 -28.22
N GLU A 188 -18.47 27.93 -27.27
CA GLU A 188 -18.96 26.68 -26.73
C GLU A 188 -19.87 26.84 -25.51
N GLY A 189 -19.85 28.00 -24.87
CA GLY A 189 -20.62 28.28 -23.66
C GLY A 189 -22.08 28.52 -23.92
N LYS A 190 -22.96 27.75 -23.28
CA LYS A 190 -24.40 27.95 -23.31
C LYS A 190 -24.91 28.42 -21.95
N CYS A 191 -25.46 29.62 -21.89
CA CYS A 191 -26.10 30.12 -20.66
C CYS A 191 -27.30 29.23 -20.27
N LYS A 192 -27.39 28.88 -19.00
CA LYS A 192 -28.49 28.11 -18.43
C LYS A 192 -29.51 29.08 -17.84
N PHE A 193 -30.38 29.66 -18.70
CA PHE A 193 -31.41 30.56 -18.27
C PHE A 193 -32.72 29.81 -17.96
N PRO A 194 -33.47 30.22 -16.90
CA PRO A 194 -34.77 29.67 -16.60
C PRO A 194 -35.76 29.93 -17.74
N SER A 195 -36.73 29.05 -17.93
CA SER A 195 -37.76 29.18 -18.98
C SER A 195 -38.83 30.24 -18.72
N SER A 196 -38.81 30.85 -17.53
CA SER A 196 -39.85 31.85 -17.09
C SER A 196 -39.83 33.15 -17.88
N VAL A 197 -38.71 33.48 -18.53
CA VAL A 197 -38.59 34.72 -19.34
C VAL A 197 -37.85 34.36 -20.63
N SER A 198 -37.99 35.17 -21.68
CA SER A 198 -37.34 34.95 -22.94
C SER A 198 -35.79 34.91 -22.78
N LYS A 199 -35.12 34.01 -23.50
CA LYS A 199 -33.66 33.92 -23.46
C LYS A 199 -32.96 35.22 -23.85
N ALA A 200 -33.59 36.03 -24.73
CA ALA A 200 -33.06 37.32 -25.13
C ALA A 200 -33.07 38.33 -23.99
N THR A 201 -34.17 38.37 -23.21
CA THR A 201 -34.26 39.24 -22.03
C THR A 201 -33.24 38.85 -20.95
N TRP A 202 -33.11 37.53 -20.71
CA TRP A 202 -32.10 37.04 -19.78
C TRP A 202 -30.68 37.40 -20.25
N ALA A 203 -30.33 37.19 -21.52
CA ALA A 203 -29.04 37.54 -22.08
C ALA A 203 -28.74 39.04 -21.97
N GLN A 204 -29.75 39.88 -22.21
CA GLN A 204 -29.61 41.32 -22.06
C GLN A 204 -29.38 41.74 -20.60
N TRP A 205 -30.10 41.11 -19.66
CA TRP A 205 -29.91 41.38 -18.23
C TRP A 205 -28.57 40.90 -17.70
N TYR A 206 -28.16 39.68 -18.09
CA TYR A 206 -26.89 39.10 -17.67
C TYR A 206 -25.69 39.87 -18.26
N GLY A 207 -25.81 40.37 -19.47
CA GLY A 207 -24.86 41.29 -20.09
C GLY A 207 -23.49 40.71 -20.48
N LYS A 208 -23.28 39.39 -20.28
CA LYS A 208 -22.00 38.68 -20.50
C LYS A 208 -22.21 37.38 -21.29
N PRO A 209 -21.28 36.99 -22.14
CA PRO A 209 -21.29 35.66 -22.71
C PRO A 209 -21.02 34.59 -21.62
N CYS A 210 -21.69 33.44 -21.72
CA CYS A 210 -21.41 32.34 -20.83
C CYS A 210 -20.25 31.49 -21.40
N MET A 211 -19.38 31.13 -20.51
CA MET A 211 -18.25 30.24 -20.82
C MET A 211 -18.67 28.77 -20.69
N PRO A 212 -17.99 27.80 -21.35
CA PRO A 212 -18.21 26.39 -21.11
C PRO A 212 -17.88 26.03 -19.65
N ALA A 213 -18.33 24.86 -19.21
CA ALA A 213 -18.02 24.38 -17.88
C ALA A 213 -16.48 24.28 -17.72
N THR A 214 -16.00 24.69 -16.57
CA THR A 214 -14.60 24.49 -16.20
C THR A 214 -14.32 23.00 -16.02
N SER A 215 -13.09 22.58 -16.29
CA SER A 215 -12.64 21.23 -16.01
C SER A 215 -12.76 20.92 -14.50
N GLU A 216 -12.82 19.65 -14.14
CA GLU A 216 -12.78 19.21 -12.75
C GLU A 216 -11.54 19.73 -12.02
N LEU A 217 -10.43 19.85 -12.75
CA LEU A 217 -9.18 20.43 -12.26
C LEU A 217 -9.34 21.85 -11.67
N ALA A 218 -10.19 22.68 -12.25
CA ALA A 218 -10.44 24.03 -11.73
C ALA A 218 -11.24 24.04 -10.42
N PHE A 219 -11.95 22.96 -10.11
CA PHE A 219 -12.69 22.80 -8.87
C PHE A 219 -11.85 22.10 -7.81
N ASP A 220 -11.16 21.04 -8.19
CA ASP A 220 -10.44 20.14 -7.28
C ASP A 220 -9.06 19.73 -7.87
N PRO A 221 -8.09 20.65 -7.85
CA PRO A 221 -6.77 20.38 -8.42
C PRO A 221 -6.01 19.25 -7.71
N ASP A 222 -6.36 18.95 -6.44
CA ASP A 222 -5.66 17.95 -5.65
C ASP A 222 -6.08 16.51 -5.98
N THR A 223 -7.27 16.34 -6.56
CA THR A 223 -7.79 15.01 -6.92
C THR A 223 -7.48 14.58 -8.35
N THR A 224 -6.93 15.47 -9.14
CA THR A 224 -6.60 15.20 -10.55
C THR A 224 -5.10 15.22 -10.75
N ASP A 225 -4.56 14.11 -11.21
CA ASP A 225 -3.14 13.98 -11.64
C ASP A 225 -2.85 14.69 -12.97
N SER A 226 -3.76 15.55 -13.44
CA SER A 226 -3.56 16.27 -14.69
C SER A 226 -2.49 17.34 -14.52
N GLU A 227 -1.27 16.91 -14.73
CA GLU A 227 -0.08 17.72 -14.66
C GLU A 227 0.19 18.48 -15.97
N ASP A 228 -0.36 17.97 -17.07
CA ASP A 228 -0.15 18.57 -18.37
C ASP A 228 -0.87 19.91 -18.48
N PHE A 229 -0.07 20.95 -18.49
CA PHE A 229 -0.55 22.25 -18.95
C PHE A 229 -0.86 22.08 -20.44
N GLY A 230 -2.16 22.09 -20.80
CA GLY A 230 -2.59 22.05 -22.18
C GLY A 230 -1.81 23.05 -23.04
N THR A 231 -1.97 23.01 -24.35
CA THR A 231 -1.28 23.98 -25.23
C THR A 231 -1.57 25.37 -24.69
N PRO A 232 -0.57 26.12 -24.15
CA PRO A 232 -0.83 27.41 -23.54
C PRO A 232 -1.26 28.39 -24.62
N HIS A 233 -2.44 29.00 -24.43
CA HIS A 233 -2.93 30.00 -25.40
C HIS A 233 -2.15 31.31 -25.34
N ARG A 234 -1.53 31.58 -24.17
CA ARG A 234 -0.74 32.79 -23.94
C ARG A 234 0.45 32.45 -23.05
N VAL A 235 1.61 32.95 -23.47
CA VAL A 235 2.85 32.84 -22.69
C VAL A 235 3.49 34.22 -22.62
N GLU A 236 3.86 34.63 -21.41
CA GLU A 236 4.60 35.85 -21.19
C GLU A 236 5.85 35.56 -20.36
N TRP A 237 6.95 36.26 -20.66
CA TRP A 237 8.23 36.02 -20.01
C TRP A 237 8.73 37.27 -19.31
N MET A 238 9.13 37.13 -18.04
CA MET A 238 9.89 38.16 -17.31
C MET A 238 11.29 37.61 -17.09
N LEU A 239 12.21 38.05 -17.93
CA LEU A 239 13.58 37.54 -17.94
C LEU A 239 14.44 38.14 -16.83
N THR A 240 15.49 37.42 -16.44
CA THR A 240 16.47 37.90 -15.45
C THR A 240 17.37 39.06 -15.93
N ASP A 241 17.28 39.39 -17.20
CA ASP A 241 17.94 40.60 -17.77
C ASP A 241 17.24 41.92 -17.39
N HIS A 242 16.03 41.87 -16.84
CA HIS A 242 15.40 43.01 -16.18
C HIS A 242 16.18 43.37 -14.92
N ASN A 243 16.93 44.45 -15.01
CA ASN A 243 17.89 44.84 -13.97
C ASN A 243 17.27 45.52 -12.74
N SER A 244 15.99 45.86 -12.79
CA SER A 244 15.30 46.49 -11.67
C SER A 244 13.97 45.87 -11.31
N LEU A 245 13.64 45.86 -10.00
CA LEU A 245 12.33 45.45 -9.51
C LEU A 245 11.21 46.35 -10.10
N SER A 246 11.50 47.64 -10.33
CA SER A 246 10.55 48.58 -10.92
C SER A 246 10.15 48.20 -12.36
N ASP A 247 11.07 47.66 -13.13
CA ASP A 247 10.79 47.26 -14.54
C ASP A 247 9.90 46.00 -14.53
N MET A 248 10.15 45.04 -13.61
CA MET A 248 9.33 43.87 -13.49
C MET A 248 7.92 44.21 -12.98
N ILE A 249 7.80 45.09 -11.99
CA ILE A 249 6.50 45.57 -11.50
C ILE A 249 5.77 46.34 -12.63
N ALA A 250 6.48 47.17 -13.42
CA ALA A 250 5.88 47.82 -14.57
C ALA A 250 5.35 46.82 -15.61
N HIS A 251 6.10 45.72 -15.85
CA HIS A 251 5.63 44.67 -16.73
C HIS A 251 4.34 43.97 -16.18
N VAL A 252 4.25 43.71 -14.87
CA VAL A 252 3.02 43.19 -14.25
C VAL A 252 1.86 44.17 -14.41
N VAL A 253 2.10 45.47 -14.24
CA VAL A 253 1.06 46.49 -14.43
C VAL A 253 0.62 46.56 -15.92
N ASP A 254 1.53 46.45 -16.87
CA ASP A 254 1.22 46.39 -18.29
C ASP A 254 0.34 45.13 -18.63
N MET A 255 0.61 43.99 -17.96
CA MET A 255 -0.22 42.78 -18.09
C MET A 255 -1.61 42.98 -17.46
N GLU A 256 -1.69 43.61 -16.29
CA GLU A 256 -2.94 43.87 -15.55
C GLU A 256 -3.84 44.81 -16.35
N ASP A 257 -3.32 45.94 -16.84
CA ASP A 257 -4.09 46.99 -17.52
C ASP A 257 -4.21 46.74 -19.03
N GLY A 258 -3.52 45.77 -19.57
CA GLY A 258 -3.48 45.50 -21.02
C GLY A 258 -2.84 46.66 -21.82
N CYS A 259 -1.89 47.38 -21.24
CA CYS A 259 -1.24 48.56 -21.79
C CYS A 259 -2.21 49.75 -22.05
N SER A 260 -3.33 49.75 -21.37
CA SER A 260 -4.41 50.76 -21.60
C SER A 260 -3.99 52.15 -21.13
N LEU A 261 -3.20 52.27 -20.08
CA LEU A 261 -2.64 53.51 -19.55
C LEU A 261 -1.60 54.13 -20.50
N LEU A 262 -0.91 53.31 -21.30
CA LEU A 262 0.07 53.77 -22.30
C LEU A 262 -0.54 54.02 -23.67
N ALA A 263 -1.75 53.53 -23.96
CA ALA A 263 -2.42 53.74 -25.24
C ALA A 263 -2.63 55.23 -25.60
N ALA A 264 -2.58 56.11 -24.59
CA ALA A 264 -2.64 57.57 -24.79
C ALA A 264 -1.26 58.17 -25.17
N LYS A 265 -0.13 57.48 -24.97
CA LYS A 265 1.22 58.10 -25.20
C LYS A 265 2.15 57.41 -26.17
N ASN A 266 2.19 56.18 -26.33
CA ASN A 266 2.95 55.39 -27.32
C ASN A 266 2.90 53.89 -27.00
N ARG A 267 2.30 53.07 -27.82
CA ARG A 267 2.19 51.61 -27.64
C ARG A 267 3.55 50.90 -27.70
N SER A 268 4.58 51.55 -28.25
CA SER A 268 5.93 50.98 -28.37
C SER A 268 6.65 50.76 -27.05
N ASN A 269 6.16 51.33 -25.95
CA ASN A 269 6.80 51.22 -24.64
C ASN A 269 6.10 50.22 -23.71
N CYS A 270 5.12 49.46 -24.20
CA CYS A 270 4.47 48.42 -23.42
C CYS A 270 5.39 47.17 -23.32
N LEU A 271 5.58 46.65 -22.13
CA LEU A 271 6.44 45.50 -21.86
C LEU A 271 5.72 44.16 -22.12
N CYS A 272 4.41 44.13 -22.01
CA CYS A 272 3.61 42.94 -22.31
C CYS A 272 3.45 42.75 -23.82
N LYS A 273 4.19 41.80 -24.43
CA LYS A 273 4.16 41.56 -25.89
C LYS A 273 2.76 41.17 -26.37
N TRP A 274 2.13 40.26 -25.70
CA TRP A 274 0.76 39.83 -26.08
C TRP A 274 -0.22 40.99 -26.02
N CYS A 275 -0.17 41.84 -24.97
CA CYS A 275 -1.07 42.98 -24.82
C CYS A 275 -0.86 44.02 -25.95
N GLN A 276 0.38 44.17 -26.42
CA GLN A 276 0.73 45.05 -27.55
C GLN A 276 0.09 44.64 -28.87
N GLU A 277 -0.02 43.35 -29.12
CA GLU A 277 -0.52 42.78 -30.37
C GLU A 277 -2.06 42.84 -30.45
N GLN A 278 -2.76 42.98 -29.30
CA GLN A 278 -4.22 42.99 -29.27
C GLN A 278 -4.81 44.30 -29.82
N LYS A 279 -5.91 44.19 -30.56
CA LYS A 279 -6.71 45.33 -31.07
C LYS A 279 -8.21 45.07 -30.85
N PRO A 280 -8.90 45.70 -29.88
CA PRO A 280 -8.39 46.71 -28.93
C PRO A 280 -7.47 46.12 -27.88
N PRO A 281 -6.71 46.93 -27.11
CA PRO A 281 -5.91 46.48 -25.99
C PRO A 281 -6.77 45.70 -24.97
N SER A 282 -6.26 44.60 -24.51
CA SER A 282 -6.98 43.73 -23.58
C SER A 282 -6.05 43.33 -22.46
N PRO A 283 -6.53 43.29 -21.19
CA PRO A 283 -5.72 42.75 -20.09
C PRO A 283 -5.33 41.30 -20.35
N TRP A 284 -4.20 40.91 -19.78
CA TRP A 284 -3.69 39.53 -19.93
C TRP A 284 -4.66 38.52 -19.36
N LEU A 285 -5.22 38.77 -18.13
CA LEU A 285 -6.30 37.98 -17.56
C LEU A 285 -7.65 38.48 -18.07
N THR A 286 -8.48 37.56 -18.56
CA THR A 286 -9.81 37.79 -19.03
C THR A 286 -10.80 36.81 -18.39
N GLU A 287 -12.08 37.02 -18.61
CA GLU A 287 -13.16 36.10 -18.16
C GLU A 287 -13.04 34.71 -18.81
N GLN A 288 -12.28 34.56 -19.90
CA GLN A 288 -12.01 33.29 -20.56
C GLN A 288 -10.92 32.47 -19.87
N THR A 289 -10.15 33.09 -18.98
CA THR A 289 -9.05 32.43 -18.29
C THR A 289 -9.57 31.27 -17.45
N GLN A 290 -8.96 30.09 -17.61
CA GLN A 290 -9.27 28.90 -16.85
C GLN A 290 -8.14 28.57 -15.88
N ARG A 291 -6.91 28.63 -16.32
CA ARG A 291 -5.71 28.33 -15.52
C ARG A 291 -4.61 29.34 -15.83
N VAL A 292 -3.92 29.75 -14.79
CA VAL A 292 -2.68 30.50 -14.90
C VAL A 292 -1.62 29.77 -14.12
N GLN A 293 -0.46 29.58 -14.72
CA GLN A 293 0.72 29.04 -14.07
C GLN A 293 1.87 30.04 -14.15
N ILE A 294 2.47 30.32 -13.02
CA ILE A 294 3.71 31.06 -12.94
C ILE A 294 4.82 30.04 -12.66
N SER A 295 5.77 29.91 -13.58
CA SER A 295 6.87 28.95 -13.44
C SER A 295 8.19 29.68 -13.25
N MET A 296 9.01 29.13 -12.38
CA MET A 296 10.34 29.62 -12.05
C MET A 296 11.33 28.46 -11.98
N ALA A 297 12.39 28.53 -12.76
CA ALA A 297 13.49 27.56 -12.66
C ALA A 297 14.57 28.10 -11.71
N THR A 298 15.01 27.28 -10.78
CA THR A 298 16.08 27.59 -9.84
C THR A 298 17.15 26.49 -9.85
N TYR A 299 18.40 26.90 -9.72
CA TYR A 299 19.54 25.99 -9.64
C TYR A 299 20.28 26.16 -8.32
N ASN A 300 20.53 25.06 -7.65
CA ASN A 300 21.32 24.96 -6.43
C ASN A 300 22.67 24.32 -6.75
N ALA A 301 23.72 25.13 -6.78
CA ALA A 301 25.06 24.67 -7.11
C ALA A 301 25.72 23.83 -6.00
N GLU A 302 25.29 23.98 -4.74
CA GLU A 302 25.84 23.20 -3.63
C GLU A 302 25.48 21.71 -3.74
N TYR A 303 24.30 21.42 -4.28
CA TYR A 303 23.82 20.06 -4.45
C TYR A 303 23.80 19.60 -5.91
N GLY A 304 23.89 20.51 -6.88
CA GLY A 304 23.72 20.19 -8.30
C GLY A 304 22.26 19.89 -8.68
N LEU A 305 21.31 20.48 -7.90
CA LEU A 305 19.87 20.32 -8.13
C LEU A 305 19.31 21.46 -8.97
N ILE A 306 18.47 21.12 -9.93
CA ILE A 306 17.64 22.08 -10.66
C ILE A 306 16.20 21.86 -10.24
N SER A 307 15.50 22.94 -9.89
CA SER A 307 14.11 22.88 -9.44
C SER A 307 13.23 23.73 -10.35
N LEU A 308 12.09 23.18 -10.73
CA LEU A 308 11.03 23.91 -11.41
C LEU A 308 9.90 24.16 -10.42
N THR A 309 9.67 25.41 -10.09
CA THR A 309 8.55 25.84 -9.26
C THR A 309 7.39 26.22 -10.14
N GLY A 310 6.23 25.65 -9.92
CA GLY A 310 4.97 26.00 -10.55
C GLY A 310 3.97 26.52 -9.54
N VAL A 311 3.46 27.72 -9.75
CA VAL A 311 2.37 28.27 -8.95
C VAL A 311 1.14 28.36 -9.83
N ASP A 312 0.17 27.50 -9.59
CA ASP A 312 -1.04 27.37 -10.39
C ASP A 312 -2.23 28.06 -9.72
N PHE A 313 -2.97 28.79 -10.54
CA PHE A 313 -4.26 29.38 -10.18
C PHE A 313 -5.33 28.87 -11.13
N PHE A 314 -6.39 28.24 -10.56
CA PHE A 314 -7.50 27.70 -11.31
C PHE A 314 -8.74 28.56 -11.08
N PHE A 315 -9.27 29.14 -12.13
CA PHE A 315 -10.40 30.05 -12.10
C PHE A 315 -11.71 29.32 -12.36
N ASN A 316 -12.47 29.04 -11.29
CA ASN A 316 -13.76 28.39 -11.39
C ASN A 316 -14.83 29.38 -11.86
N ARG A 317 -15.85 28.91 -12.60
CA ARG A 317 -16.97 29.74 -13.06
C ARG A 317 -17.92 30.15 -11.92
N GLY A 318 -17.82 29.57 -10.76
CA GLY A 318 -18.48 30.04 -9.52
C GLY A 318 -17.78 31.24 -8.87
N GLY A 319 -16.61 31.68 -9.39
CA GLY A 319 -15.81 32.75 -8.79
C GLY A 319 -14.77 32.30 -7.77
N PHE A 320 -14.71 30.99 -7.49
CA PHE A 320 -13.69 30.42 -6.61
C PHE A 320 -12.35 30.28 -7.36
N ILE A 321 -11.26 30.63 -6.71
CA ILE A 321 -9.89 30.47 -7.24
C ILE A 321 -9.18 29.42 -6.39
N SER A 322 -8.91 28.24 -6.97
CA SER A 322 -8.06 27.23 -6.36
C SER A 322 -6.60 27.55 -6.65
N LYS A 323 -5.71 27.23 -5.73
CA LYS A 323 -4.30 27.51 -5.80
C LYS A 323 -3.52 26.23 -5.51
N ARG A 324 -2.41 26.05 -6.21
CA ARG A 324 -1.47 24.96 -5.97
C ARG A 324 -0.05 25.48 -6.17
N VAL A 325 0.80 25.20 -5.20
CA VAL A 325 2.24 25.43 -5.32
C VAL A 325 2.87 24.05 -5.47
N GLU A 326 3.59 23.86 -6.54
CA GLU A 326 4.24 22.59 -6.84
C GLU A 326 5.71 22.86 -7.20
N ILE A 327 6.61 22.19 -6.51
CA ILE A 327 8.03 22.29 -6.74
C ILE A 327 8.54 20.90 -7.05
N MET A 328 9.25 20.79 -8.16
CA MET A 328 9.84 19.54 -8.60
C MET A 328 11.30 19.75 -8.92
N SER A 329 12.13 18.93 -8.33
CA SER A 329 13.57 19.00 -8.50
C SER A 329 14.12 17.74 -9.16
N SER A 330 15.13 17.93 -10.00
CA SER A 330 15.88 16.84 -10.62
C SER A 330 17.39 17.08 -10.47
N TRP A 331 18.14 15.99 -10.41
CA TRP A 331 19.59 16.03 -10.40
C TRP A 331 20.11 16.36 -11.80
N LEU A 332 20.86 17.45 -11.91
CA LEU A 332 21.42 17.85 -13.21
C LEU A 332 22.54 16.88 -13.65
N ASP A 333 23.36 16.43 -12.69
CA ASP A 333 24.38 15.40 -12.91
C ASP A 333 24.39 14.40 -11.74
N PRO A 334 23.65 13.29 -11.86
CA PRO A 334 23.55 12.31 -10.79
C PRO A 334 24.85 11.55 -10.53
N PHE A 335 25.81 11.57 -11.46
CA PHE A 335 27.09 10.87 -11.35
C PHE A 335 28.25 11.75 -10.89
N SER A 336 28.10 13.07 -10.86
CA SER A 336 29.11 14.03 -10.36
C SER A 336 29.08 14.10 -8.84
N ARG A 337 29.23 12.97 -8.17
CA ARG A 337 29.25 12.84 -6.71
C ARG A 337 30.64 12.48 -6.21
N PRO A 338 30.96 12.78 -4.94
CA PRO A 338 32.21 12.34 -4.34
C PRO A 338 32.28 10.80 -4.32
N LEU A 339 33.50 10.23 -4.40
CA LEU A 339 33.73 8.80 -4.58
C LEU A 339 33.16 7.95 -3.44
N ASP A 340 33.08 8.48 -2.22
CA ASP A 340 32.51 7.83 -1.04
C ASP A 340 30.99 7.59 -1.17
N GLU A 341 30.28 8.43 -1.91
CA GLU A 341 28.84 8.25 -2.23
C GLU A 341 28.63 7.48 -3.54
N LEU A 342 29.45 7.76 -4.55
CA LEU A 342 29.30 7.17 -5.88
C LEU A 342 29.58 5.65 -5.89
N VAL A 343 30.63 5.20 -5.19
CA VAL A 343 31.02 3.78 -5.21
C VAL A 343 29.96 2.87 -4.58
N PRO A 344 29.39 3.17 -3.39
CA PRO A 344 28.29 2.36 -2.84
C PRO A 344 27.05 2.35 -3.73
N MET A 345 26.69 3.48 -4.35
CA MET A 345 25.57 3.58 -5.29
C MET A 345 25.77 2.65 -6.48
N LEU A 346 26.89 2.73 -7.17
CA LEU A 346 27.20 1.84 -8.31
C LEU A 346 27.29 0.37 -7.90
N MET A 347 27.79 0.07 -6.70
CA MET A 347 27.77 -1.32 -6.20
C MET A 347 26.36 -1.86 -6.05
N CYS A 348 25.42 -1.06 -5.54
CA CYS A 348 24.01 -1.45 -5.45
C CYS A 348 23.40 -1.67 -6.84
N ASP A 349 23.71 -0.80 -7.80
CA ASP A 349 23.27 -0.93 -9.20
C ASP A 349 23.74 -2.25 -9.81
N PHE A 350 25.03 -2.58 -9.67
CA PHE A 350 25.60 -3.83 -10.20
C PHE A 350 25.02 -5.08 -9.51
N VAL A 351 24.80 -5.04 -8.19
CA VAL A 351 24.20 -6.14 -7.44
C VAL A 351 22.76 -6.35 -7.89
N TRP A 352 21.99 -5.27 -8.02
CA TRP A 352 20.60 -5.35 -8.47
C TRP A 352 20.48 -5.84 -9.90
N LEU A 353 21.24 -5.26 -10.86
CA LEU A 353 21.25 -5.67 -12.27
C LEU A 353 21.75 -7.12 -12.44
N GLY A 354 22.79 -7.50 -11.70
CA GLY A 354 23.29 -8.88 -11.70
C GLY A 354 22.26 -9.88 -11.18
N SER A 355 21.52 -9.48 -10.14
CA SER A 355 20.43 -10.28 -9.58
C SER A 355 19.25 -10.40 -10.57
N LEU A 356 18.90 -9.33 -11.24
CA LEU A 356 17.86 -9.32 -12.28
C LEU A 356 18.24 -10.27 -13.45
N LEU A 357 19.48 -10.18 -13.91
CA LEU A 357 19.97 -11.04 -14.98
C LEU A 357 19.96 -12.53 -14.56
N TYR A 358 20.29 -12.81 -13.31
CA TYR A 358 20.23 -14.18 -12.77
C TYR A 358 18.81 -14.73 -12.79
N ILE A 359 17.80 -13.91 -12.41
CA ILE A 359 16.40 -14.30 -12.47
C ILE A 359 15.97 -14.57 -13.92
N ILE A 360 16.25 -13.65 -14.84
CA ILE A 360 15.90 -13.81 -16.26
C ILE A 360 16.46 -15.10 -16.82
N VAL A 361 17.74 -15.41 -16.52
CA VAL A 361 18.36 -16.67 -16.97
C VAL A 361 17.70 -17.89 -16.34
N GLY A 362 17.27 -17.79 -15.07
CA GLY A 362 16.53 -18.84 -14.38
C GLY A 362 15.20 -19.15 -15.06
N GLU A 363 14.36 -18.12 -15.25
CA GLU A 363 13.06 -18.24 -15.90
C GLU A 363 13.16 -18.74 -17.35
N LEU A 364 14.14 -18.26 -18.11
CA LEU A 364 14.38 -18.75 -19.47
C LEU A 364 14.79 -20.23 -19.50
N LYS A 365 15.58 -20.69 -18.54
CA LYS A 365 15.94 -22.12 -18.42
C LYS A 365 14.69 -22.97 -18.11
N GLU A 366 13.81 -22.49 -17.24
CA GLU A 366 12.57 -23.18 -16.89
C GLU A 366 11.65 -23.25 -18.09
N ILE A 367 11.43 -22.16 -18.83
CA ILE A 367 10.68 -22.14 -20.09
C ILE A 367 11.23 -23.16 -21.09
N VAL A 368 12.56 -23.17 -21.30
CA VAL A 368 13.19 -24.10 -22.23
C VAL A 368 13.00 -25.56 -21.78
N HIS A 369 13.05 -25.80 -20.47
CA HIS A 369 12.81 -27.13 -19.91
C HIS A 369 11.38 -27.60 -20.15
N VAL A 370 10.39 -26.76 -19.83
CA VAL A 370 8.97 -27.04 -20.01
C VAL A 370 8.61 -27.26 -21.49
N ILE A 371 9.17 -26.46 -22.40
CA ILE A 371 8.97 -26.62 -23.85
C ILE A 371 9.58 -27.93 -24.34
N ARG A 372 10.74 -28.33 -23.81
CA ARG A 372 11.39 -29.60 -24.22
C ARG A 372 10.68 -30.85 -23.71
N THR A 373 10.01 -30.75 -22.59
CA THR A 373 9.32 -31.87 -21.92
C THR A 373 7.87 -32.02 -22.38
N GLY A 374 7.26 -30.97 -22.93
CA GLY A 374 5.86 -30.95 -23.34
C GLY A 374 5.63 -31.41 -24.82
N ASP A 375 4.54 -32.11 -25.09
CA ASP A 375 4.17 -32.60 -26.42
C ASP A 375 3.94 -31.48 -27.46
N LYS A 376 3.40 -30.33 -26.99
CA LYS A 376 3.14 -29.13 -27.83
C LYS A 376 3.60 -27.91 -27.08
N TRP A 377 4.58 -27.19 -27.63
CA TRP A 377 5.23 -26.05 -26.99
C TRP A 377 4.25 -24.97 -26.44
N TYR A 378 3.16 -24.64 -27.17
CA TYR A 378 2.20 -23.62 -26.74
C TYR A 378 1.27 -24.10 -25.61
N LYS A 379 0.95 -25.44 -25.56
CA LYS A 379 0.18 -25.99 -24.45
C LYS A 379 1.02 -26.11 -23.18
N ALA A 380 2.24 -26.56 -23.32
CA ALA A 380 3.21 -26.62 -22.23
C ALA A 380 3.45 -25.22 -21.61
N LEU A 381 3.60 -24.21 -22.47
CA LEU A 381 3.78 -22.84 -22.01
C LEU A 381 2.53 -22.28 -21.28
N LEU A 382 1.32 -22.53 -21.83
CA LEU A 382 0.09 -21.90 -21.30
C LEU A 382 -0.46 -22.62 -20.06
N TYR A 383 -0.38 -23.94 -19.99
CA TYR A 383 -1.01 -24.73 -18.93
C TYR A 383 -0.03 -25.26 -17.88
N ASP A 384 1.21 -25.57 -18.28
CA ASP A 384 2.19 -26.16 -17.37
C ASP A 384 3.14 -25.10 -16.78
N TYR A 385 3.47 -24.00 -17.53
CA TYR A 385 4.36 -22.95 -17.07
C TYR A 385 3.60 -21.75 -16.49
N PHE A 386 2.54 -21.24 -17.16
CA PHE A 386 1.85 -20.02 -16.75
C PHE A 386 0.97 -20.25 -15.51
N ALA A 387 1.62 -20.37 -14.34
CA ALA A 387 0.98 -20.34 -13.04
C ALA A 387 1.04 -18.93 -12.44
N PHE A 388 0.24 -18.67 -11.41
CA PHE A 388 0.18 -17.35 -10.73
C PHE A 388 1.57 -16.84 -10.32
N TRP A 389 2.40 -17.69 -9.75
CA TRP A 389 3.73 -17.29 -9.29
C TRP A 389 4.69 -16.95 -10.42
N ASN A 390 4.65 -17.66 -11.52
CA ASN A 390 5.47 -17.35 -12.69
C ASN A 390 5.01 -16.04 -13.36
N ALA A 391 3.69 -15.74 -13.31
CA ALA A 391 3.19 -14.43 -13.73
C ALA A 391 3.75 -13.29 -12.86
N VAL A 392 3.85 -13.49 -11.53
CA VAL A 392 4.48 -12.52 -10.61
C VAL A 392 5.97 -12.34 -10.95
N ASP A 393 6.71 -13.41 -11.21
CA ASP A 393 8.13 -13.36 -11.58
C ASP A 393 8.33 -12.57 -12.87
N TRP A 394 7.54 -12.84 -13.93
CA TRP A 394 7.59 -12.07 -15.19
C TRP A 394 7.17 -10.62 -15.03
N THR A 395 6.15 -10.35 -14.22
CA THR A 395 5.73 -8.97 -13.93
C THR A 395 6.86 -8.21 -13.24
N SER A 396 7.57 -8.84 -12.31
CA SER A 396 8.73 -8.22 -11.65
C SER A 396 9.87 -7.92 -12.63
N ILE A 397 10.13 -8.82 -13.58
CA ILE A 397 11.13 -8.61 -14.64
C ILE A 397 10.71 -7.47 -15.57
N LEU A 398 9.45 -7.44 -16.00
CA LEU A 398 8.94 -6.40 -16.90
C LEU A 398 9.03 -5.02 -16.26
N VAL A 399 8.59 -4.89 -15.00
CA VAL A 399 8.66 -3.60 -14.30
C VAL A 399 10.11 -3.19 -14.04
N ALA A 400 11.01 -4.13 -13.70
CA ALA A 400 12.44 -3.84 -13.61
C ALA A 400 13.01 -3.31 -14.94
N LEU A 401 12.60 -3.92 -16.06
CA LEU A 401 13.01 -3.44 -17.39
C LEU A 401 12.47 -2.03 -17.67
N VAL A 402 11.23 -1.74 -17.28
CA VAL A 402 10.63 -0.40 -17.38
C VAL A 402 11.43 0.60 -16.54
N VAL A 403 11.83 0.26 -15.32
CA VAL A 403 12.69 1.09 -14.46
C VAL A 403 14.02 1.42 -15.20
N VAL A 404 14.67 0.44 -15.80
CA VAL A 404 15.92 0.66 -16.56
C VAL A 404 15.70 1.56 -17.77
N ILE A 405 14.59 1.38 -18.50
CA ILE A 405 14.24 2.20 -19.66
C ILE A 405 13.98 3.66 -19.23
N PHE A 406 13.18 3.86 -18.17
CA PHE A 406 12.92 5.21 -17.66
C PHE A 406 14.19 5.89 -17.15
N PHE A 407 15.08 5.17 -16.48
CA PHE A 407 16.36 5.71 -16.05
C PHE A 407 17.24 6.12 -17.26
N ALA A 408 17.30 5.29 -18.29
CA ALA A 408 18.06 5.60 -19.49
C ALA A 408 17.48 6.81 -20.26
N THR A 409 16.15 6.90 -20.38
CA THR A 409 15.49 8.05 -21.02
C THR A 409 15.65 9.32 -20.20
N LEU A 410 15.53 9.25 -18.88
CA LEU A 410 15.78 10.36 -17.97
C LEU A 410 17.22 10.86 -18.09
N SER A 411 18.21 9.97 -18.09
CA SER A 411 19.62 10.33 -18.26
C SER A 411 19.88 11.01 -19.62
N PHE A 412 19.20 10.58 -20.68
CA PHE A 412 19.31 11.20 -21.99
C PHE A 412 18.70 12.60 -22.03
N GLU A 413 17.50 12.81 -21.49
CA GLU A 413 16.85 14.12 -21.41
C GLU A 413 17.62 15.07 -20.48
N THR A 414 18.16 14.56 -19.36
CA THR A 414 19.02 15.35 -18.47
C THR A 414 20.30 15.81 -19.18
N GLY A 415 20.89 14.98 -20.04
CA GLY A 415 22.03 15.39 -20.88
C GLY A 415 21.72 16.57 -21.82
N LYS A 416 20.54 16.54 -22.49
CA LYS A 416 20.08 17.67 -23.30
C LYS A 416 19.85 18.93 -22.46
N LEU A 417 19.28 18.75 -21.24
CA LEU A 417 19.06 19.87 -20.32
C LEU A 417 20.40 20.51 -19.92
N GLN A 418 21.45 19.70 -19.67
CA GLN A 418 22.79 20.18 -19.35
C GLN A 418 23.35 21.03 -20.52
N ASP A 419 23.24 20.56 -21.77
CA ASP A 419 23.69 21.26 -22.93
C ASP A 419 22.97 22.61 -23.11
N ASN A 420 21.63 22.61 -22.96
CA ASN A 420 20.82 23.83 -23.07
C ASN A 420 21.10 24.81 -21.92
N PHE A 421 21.35 24.28 -20.71
CA PHE A 421 21.69 25.09 -19.56
C PHE A 421 23.08 25.73 -19.72
N ALA A 422 24.08 24.97 -20.19
CA ALA A 422 25.42 25.51 -20.48
C ALA A 422 25.35 26.62 -21.54
N ALA A 423 24.63 26.39 -22.65
CA ALA A 423 24.44 27.39 -23.69
C ALA A 423 23.75 28.67 -23.17
N LEU A 424 22.77 28.52 -22.26
CA LEU A 424 22.10 29.65 -21.63
C LEU A 424 23.04 30.46 -20.74
N ILE A 425 23.91 29.81 -19.98
CA ILE A 425 24.90 30.48 -19.11
C ILE A 425 25.93 31.23 -19.94
N GLU A 426 26.41 30.62 -21.03
CA GLU A 426 27.35 31.27 -21.94
C GLU A 426 26.77 32.56 -22.55
N LEU A 427 25.51 32.50 -23.01
CA LEU A 427 24.81 33.69 -23.52
C LEU A 427 24.58 34.77 -22.47
N GLN A 428 24.33 34.40 -21.21
CA GLN A 428 24.12 35.34 -20.12
C GLN A 428 25.42 36.08 -19.72
N THR A 429 26.55 35.47 -19.93
CA THR A 429 27.87 36.07 -19.64
C THR A 429 28.39 36.96 -20.80
N ASP A 430 27.86 36.81 -22.01
CA ASP A 430 28.25 37.58 -23.18
C ASP A 430 27.42 38.87 -23.29
N THR A 431 28.07 40.02 -23.12
CA THR A 431 27.43 41.34 -23.16
C THR A 431 27.00 41.80 -24.57
N GLY A 432 27.34 41.06 -25.61
CA GLY A 432 27.06 41.38 -27.02
C GLY A 432 25.86 40.62 -27.61
N VAL A 433 25.19 39.77 -26.86
CA VAL A 433 24.12 38.88 -27.34
C VAL A 433 22.85 39.67 -27.68
N ASN A 434 22.21 39.30 -28.79
CA ASN A 434 20.89 39.82 -29.14
C ASN A 434 19.83 39.28 -28.20
N HIS A 435 18.99 40.16 -27.66
CA HIS A 435 17.88 39.80 -26.75
C HIS A 435 16.99 38.66 -27.29
N ASN A 436 16.69 38.66 -28.59
CA ASN A 436 15.88 37.61 -29.22
C ASN A 436 16.56 36.22 -29.18
N THR A 437 17.88 36.16 -29.27
CA THR A 437 18.66 34.91 -29.19
C THR A 437 18.62 34.39 -27.77
N TYR A 438 18.77 35.27 -26.78
CA TYR A 438 18.66 34.91 -25.38
C TYR A 438 17.25 34.36 -25.01
N VAL A 439 16.19 35.05 -25.46
CA VAL A 439 14.80 34.59 -25.27
C VAL A 439 14.57 33.18 -25.86
N ALA A 440 15.07 32.97 -27.11
CA ALA A 440 14.94 31.66 -27.75
C ALA A 440 15.64 30.55 -26.93
N GLN A 441 16.84 30.83 -26.42
CA GLN A 441 17.57 29.87 -25.59
C GLN A 441 16.87 29.60 -24.25
N VAL A 442 16.29 30.63 -23.62
CA VAL A 442 15.46 30.44 -22.40
C VAL A 442 14.26 29.55 -22.69
N MET A 443 13.59 29.73 -23.82
CA MET A 443 12.45 28.88 -24.20
C MET A 443 12.87 27.42 -24.41
N GLU A 444 14.01 27.18 -25.07
CA GLU A 444 14.54 25.83 -25.28
C GLU A 444 14.96 25.17 -23.99
N PHE A 445 15.60 25.92 -23.08
CA PHE A 445 15.95 25.47 -21.75
C PHE A 445 14.71 25.06 -20.96
N TYR A 446 13.66 25.88 -20.90
CA TYR A 446 12.41 25.53 -20.17
C TYR A 446 11.69 24.33 -20.78
N THR A 447 11.75 24.16 -22.12
CA THR A 447 11.17 23.00 -22.79
C THR A 447 11.90 21.71 -22.40
N SER A 448 13.23 21.74 -22.35
CA SER A 448 14.03 20.61 -21.89
C SER A 448 13.84 20.33 -20.40
N LEU A 449 13.68 21.37 -19.58
CA LEU A 449 13.41 21.24 -18.15
C LEU A 449 12.02 20.63 -17.90
N ASP A 450 10.98 21.09 -18.57
CA ASP A 450 9.63 20.50 -18.49
C ASP A 450 9.67 19.00 -18.83
N ALA A 451 10.41 18.61 -19.89
CA ALA A 451 10.55 17.20 -20.29
C ALA A 451 11.26 16.35 -19.21
N VAL A 452 12.35 16.87 -18.62
CA VAL A 452 13.05 16.17 -17.52
C VAL A 452 12.15 16.02 -16.30
N ILE A 453 11.42 17.05 -15.91
CA ILE A 453 10.51 17.00 -14.74
C ILE A 453 9.38 16.00 -14.96
N GLN A 454 8.76 15.96 -16.13
CA GLN A 454 7.74 14.95 -16.45
C GLN A 454 8.31 13.53 -16.40
N GLN A 455 9.50 13.33 -16.95
CA GLN A 455 10.17 12.03 -16.94
C GLN A 455 10.56 11.61 -15.50
N GLU A 456 11.02 12.56 -14.68
CA GLU A 456 11.32 12.32 -13.27
C GLU A 456 10.08 11.87 -12.49
N LYS A 457 8.91 12.49 -12.69
CA LYS A 457 7.64 12.10 -12.09
C LYS A 457 7.28 10.65 -12.45
N ALA A 458 7.31 10.31 -13.73
CA ALA A 458 7.02 8.97 -14.22
C ALA A 458 8.01 7.93 -13.66
N PHE A 459 9.28 8.29 -13.57
CA PHE A 459 10.31 7.45 -12.98
C PHE A 459 10.07 7.19 -11.49
N ARG A 460 9.75 8.22 -10.68
CA ARG A 460 9.44 8.08 -9.25
C ARG A 460 8.25 7.16 -9.00
N VAL A 461 7.17 7.29 -9.79
CA VAL A 461 6.00 6.40 -9.70
C VAL A 461 6.40 4.95 -10.01
N THR A 462 7.20 4.73 -11.05
CA THR A 462 7.68 3.39 -11.42
C THR A 462 8.57 2.78 -10.33
N LEU A 463 9.46 3.60 -9.73
CA LEU A 463 10.28 3.18 -8.59
C LEU A 463 9.44 2.81 -7.36
N CYS A 464 8.31 3.48 -7.12
CA CYS A 464 7.40 3.17 -6.02
C CYS A 464 6.68 1.81 -6.24
N VAL A 465 6.28 1.50 -7.48
CA VAL A 465 5.56 0.26 -7.81
C VAL A 465 6.45 -0.99 -7.72
N TYR A 466 7.71 -0.89 -8.10
CA TYR A 466 8.60 -2.06 -8.18
C TYR A 466 8.79 -2.82 -6.84
N PRO A 467 9.07 -2.17 -5.68
CA PRO A 467 9.18 -2.87 -4.40
C PRO A 467 7.89 -3.60 -4.00
N MET A 468 6.72 -3.07 -4.38
CA MET A 468 5.43 -3.72 -4.12
C MET A 468 5.34 -5.06 -4.85
N ILE A 469 5.82 -5.12 -6.10
CA ILE A 469 5.82 -6.35 -6.89
C ILE A 469 6.87 -7.33 -6.35
N VAL A 470 8.06 -6.86 -5.99
CA VAL A 470 9.09 -7.70 -5.35
C VAL A 470 8.61 -8.26 -4.01
N MET A 471 7.78 -7.51 -3.27
CA MET A 471 7.15 -8.00 -2.05
C MET A 471 6.21 -9.19 -2.32
N LEU A 472 5.46 -9.18 -3.44
CA LEU A 472 4.65 -10.35 -3.83
C LEU A 472 5.53 -11.59 -4.08
N ARG A 473 6.72 -11.41 -4.62
CA ARG A 473 7.70 -12.49 -4.79
C ARG A 473 8.19 -13.04 -3.45
N LEU A 474 8.33 -12.21 -2.41
CA LEU A 474 8.63 -12.68 -1.06
C LEU A 474 7.55 -13.61 -0.51
N PHE A 475 6.27 -13.37 -0.82
CA PHE A 475 5.19 -14.26 -0.39
C PHE A 475 5.30 -15.65 -1.01
N LYS A 476 5.79 -15.76 -2.26
CA LYS A 476 6.12 -17.06 -2.87
C LYS A 476 7.17 -17.80 -2.03
N SER A 477 8.24 -17.11 -1.65
CA SER A 477 9.31 -17.70 -0.84
C SER A 477 8.87 -17.98 0.61
N PHE A 478 7.91 -17.25 1.16
CA PHE A 478 7.36 -17.51 2.49
C PHE A 478 6.57 -18.81 2.56
N ALA A 479 5.97 -19.25 1.46
CA ALA A 479 5.20 -20.50 1.41
C ALA A 479 6.05 -21.73 1.78
N ALA A 480 7.36 -21.70 1.55
CA ALA A 480 8.30 -22.77 1.92
C ALA A 480 8.53 -22.89 3.43
N GLN A 481 8.24 -21.87 4.20
CA GLN A 481 8.48 -21.85 5.63
C GLN A 481 7.14 -21.78 6.37
N PRO A 482 6.72 -22.87 7.05
CA PRO A 482 5.37 -22.98 7.61
C PRO A 482 4.96 -21.84 8.57
N ARG A 483 5.95 -21.24 9.26
CA ARG A 483 5.67 -20.10 10.15
C ARG A 483 5.50 -18.77 9.40
N LEU A 484 6.16 -18.60 8.27
CA LEU A 484 5.99 -17.43 7.40
C LEU A 484 4.79 -17.61 6.48
N ALA A 485 4.58 -18.84 6.02
CA ALA A 485 3.40 -19.23 5.24
C ALA A 485 2.09 -18.97 5.97
N MET A 486 2.11 -18.91 7.31
CA MET A 486 0.92 -18.67 8.13
C MET A 486 0.15 -17.41 7.69
N VAL A 487 0.85 -16.34 7.29
CA VAL A 487 0.21 -15.10 6.83
C VAL A 487 -0.48 -15.32 5.47
N THR A 488 0.23 -15.93 4.52
CA THR A 488 -0.30 -16.18 3.16
C THR A 488 -1.41 -17.21 3.16
N GLU A 489 -1.29 -18.26 3.96
CA GLU A 489 -2.34 -19.28 4.14
C GLU A 489 -3.58 -18.71 4.83
N THR A 490 -3.42 -17.86 5.84
CA THR A 490 -4.55 -17.16 6.49
C THR A 490 -5.29 -16.29 5.48
N MET A 491 -4.57 -15.52 4.64
CA MET A 491 -5.19 -14.69 3.63
C MET A 491 -5.91 -15.50 2.57
N LYS A 492 -5.33 -16.64 2.18
CA LYS A 492 -5.93 -17.56 1.20
C LYS A 492 -7.21 -18.20 1.75
N GLU A 493 -7.19 -18.63 3.02
CA GLU A 493 -8.34 -19.25 3.67
C GLU A 493 -9.46 -18.23 3.92
N ALA A 494 -9.10 -17.02 4.37
CA ALA A 494 -10.02 -15.92 4.61
C ALA A 494 -10.57 -15.26 3.32
N TYR A 495 -9.98 -15.53 2.15
CA TYR A 495 -10.27 -14.79 0.90
C TYR A 495 -11.76 -14.77 0.52
N GLN A 496 -12.45 -15.90 0.61
CA GLN A 496 -13.86 -15.97 0.26
C GLN A 496 -14.73 -15.17 1.24
N ASP A 497 -14.49 -15.33 2.53
CA ASP A 497 -15.24 -14.62 3.57
C ASP A 497 -14.97 -13.12 3.51
N LEU A 498 -13.70 -12.75 3.30
CA LEU A 498 -13.29 -11.37 3.11
C LEU A 498 -13.95 -10.73 1.88
N LEU A 499 -14.05 -11.46 0.78
CA LEU A 499 -14.65 -10.94 -0.46
C LEU A 499 -16.14 -10.66 -0.28
N HIS A 500 -16.89 -11.59 0.33
CA HIS A 500 -18.30 -11.40 0.61
C HIS A 500 -18.54 -10.28 1.62
N PHE A 501 -17.72 -10.24 2.68
CA PHE A 501 -17.77 -9.17 3.67
C PHE A 501 -17.43 -7.81 3.06
N SER A 502 -16.37 -7.74 2.23
CA SER A 502 -15.93 -6.50 1.58
C SER A 502 -17.01 -5.90 0.69
N LEU A 503 -17.81 -6.74 0.02
CA LEU A 503 -18.95 -6.24 -0.76
C LEU A 503 -19.93 -5.48 0.10
N VAL A 504 -20.32 -6.04 1.23
CA VAL A 504 -21.23 -5.39 2.20
C VAL A 504 -20.59 -4.12 2.77
N PHE A 505 -19.32 -4.21 3.19
CA PHE A 505 -18.57 -3.09 3.75
C PHE A 505 -18.49 -1.92 2.78
N ILE A 506 -18.14 -2.17 1.51
CA ILE A 506 -18.05 -1.14 0.48
C ILE A 506 -19.43 -0.52 0.22
N CYS A 507 -20.48 -1.30 0.10
CA CYS A 507 -21.84 -0.79 -0.12
C CYS A 507 -22.28 0.14 1.02
N VAL A 508 -22.08 -0.24 2.27
CA VAL A 508 -22.44 0.58 3.44
C VAL A 508 -21.59 1.86 3.46
N THR A 509 -20.28 1.74 3.25
CA THR A 509 -19.37 2.90 3.22
C THR A 509 -19.75 3.88 2.12
N VAL A 510 -20.01 3.40 0.91
CA VAL A 510 -20.47 4.26 -0.21
C VAL A 510 -21.77 4.99 0.14
N CYS A 511 -22.72 4.32 0.78
CA CYS A 511 -23.95 4.98 1.25
C CYS A 511 -23.67 6.11 2.25
N PHE A 512 -22.77 5.89 3.21
CA PHE A 512 -22.38 6.93 4.16
C PHE A 512 -21.61 8.08 3.49
N CYS A 513 -20.71 7.77 2.54
CA CYS A 513 -20.02 8.79 1.75
C CYS A 513 -20.99 9.66 0.93
N MET A 514 -21.98 9.03 0.29
CA MET A 514 -23.04 9.76 -0.43
C MET A 514 -23.85 10.64 0.52
N ASN A 515 -24.23 10.12 1.69
CA ASN A 515 -24.92 10.90 2.70
C ASN A 515 -24.07 12.06 3.23
N ALA A 516 -22.77 11.85 3.47
CA ALA A 516 -21.84 12.90 3.88
C ALA A 516 -21.74 14.01 2.82
N MET A 517 -21.60 13.64 1.54
CA MET A 517 -21.56 14.57 0.43
C MET A 517 -22.85 15.42 0.35
N LEU A 518 -24.03 14.81 0.57
CA LEU A 518 -25.31 15.52 0.54
C LEU A 518 -25.52 16.44 1.76
N LEU A 519 -25.02 16.04 2.93
CA LEU A 519 -25.18 16.80 4.16
C LEU A 519 -24.16 17.93 4.30
N PHE A 520 -22.91 17.69 3.95
CA PHE A 520 -21.78 18.60 4.24
C PHE A 520 -21.15 19.19 2.98
N GLY A 521 -21.36 18.59 1.80
CA GLY A 521 -20.62 18.95 0.58
C GLY A 521 -20.84 20.38 0.06
N GLN A 522 -21.88 21.08 0.51
CA GLN A 522 -22.09 22.49 0.16
C GLN A 522 -21.26 23.46 1.00
N GLU A 523 -20.89 23.06 2.21
CA GLU A 523 -20.25 23.93 3.19
C GLU A 523 -18.82 23.50 3.51
N LEU A 524 -18.52 22.19 3.40
CA LEU A 524 -17.20 21.65 3.66
C LEU A 524 -16.54 21.14 2.37
N GLN A 525 -15.39 21.67 2.05
CA GLN A 525 -14.61 21.27 0.88
C GLN A 525 -14.23 19.77 0.89
N GLU A 526 -14.01 19.21 2.07
CA GLU A 526 -13.66 17.78 2.26
C GLU A 526 -14.75 16.81 1.83
N PHE A 527 -16.02 17.30 1.73
CA PHE A 527 -17.16 16.49 1.30
C PHE A 527 -17.78 17.00 -0.01
N ALA A 528 -17.17 17.99 -0.67
CA ALA A 528 -17.74 18.65 -1.85
C ALA A 528 -17.86 17.73 -3.06
N THR A 529 -16.99 16.72 -3.19
CA THR A 529 -17.04 15.71 -4.26
C THR A 529 -17.05 14.31 -3.67
N PHE A 530 -17.55 13.33 -4.45
CA PHE A 530 -17.60 11.94 -3.98
C PHE A 530 -16.21 11.36 -3.66
N PRO A 531 -15.15 11.56 -4.47
CA PRO A 531 -13.80 11.10 -4.11
C PRO A 531 -13.27 11.71 -2.81
N ARG A 532 -13.49 13.00 -2.58
CA ARG A 532 -13.11 13.69 -1.33
C ARG A 532 -13.89 13.13 -0.15
N ALA A 533 -15.22 13.02 -0.26
CA ALA A 533 -16.06 12.44 0.77
C ALA A 533 -15.63 11.00 1.13
N MET A 534 -15.27 10.20 0.12
CA MET A 534 -14.76 8.85 0.35
C MET A 534 -13.42 8.86 1.08
N HIS A 535 -12.49 9.74 0.68
CA HIS A 535 -11.21 9.92 1.35
C HIS A 535 -11.39 10.37 2.81
N SER A 536 -12.24 11.36 3.06
CA SER A 536 -12.54 11.86 4.41
C SER A 536 -13.20 10.79 5.28
N CYS A 537 -14.21 10.07 4.76
CA CYS A 537 -14.82 8.94 5.48
C CYS A 537 -13.81 7.84 5.79
N PHE A 538 -12.88 7.56 4.87
CA PHE A 538 -11.82 6.58 5.10
C PHE A 538 -10.87 7.03 6.22
N ARG A 539 -10.44 8.30 6.24
CA ARG A 539 -9.64 8.88 7.34
C ARG A 539 -10.37 8.81 8.68
N MET A 540 -11.69 9.08 8.68
CA MET A 540 -12.54 9.01 9.87
C MET A 540 -12.57 7.61 10.49
N MET A 541 -12.46 6.53 9.71
CA MET A 541 -12.36 5.16 10.24
C MET A 541 -11.13 4.96 11.13
N PHE A 542 -10.07 5.73 10.90
CA PHE A 542 -8.82 5.68 11.67
C PHE A 542 -8.71 6.77 12.74
N GLY A 543 -9.78 7.56 12.94
CA GLY A 543 -9.86 8.55 14.01
C GLY A 543 -9.44 9.96 13.62
N ASP A 544 -9.33 10.25 12.32
CA ASP A 544 -8.98 11.57 11.81
C ASP A 544 -10.21 12.26 11.25
N TRP A 545 -10.79 13.19 12.03
CA TRP A 545 -11.97 14.00 11.67
C TRP A 545 -11.92 15.39 12.27
N ASP A 546 -12.46 16.35 11.56
CA ASP A 546 -12.69 17.70 12.05
C ASP A 546 -14.14 17.85 12.54
N TRP A 547 -14.35 17.67 13.86
CA TRP A 547 -15.67 17.77 14.45
C TRP A 547 -16.19 19.22 14.44
N GLU A 548 -15.31 20.21 14.68
CA GLU A 548 -15.71 21.62 14.76
C GLU A 548 -16.27 22.11 13.42
N ALA A 549 -15.63 21.76 12.33
CA ALA A 549 -16.09 22.05 10.99
C ALA A 549 -17.45 21.40 10.69
N MET A 550 -17.63 20.12 11.05
CA MET A 550 -18.90 19.40 10.82
C MET A 550 -20.04 19.94 11.71
N GLU A 551 -19.75 20.27 12.96
CA GLU A 551 -20.73 20.85 13.90
C GLU A 551 -21.21 22.22 13.40
N GLY A 552 -20.31 23.01 12.80
CA GLY A 552 -20.60 24.34 12.25
C GLY A 552 -21.66 24.32 11.15
N VAL A 553 -21.77 23.24 10.38
CA VAL A 553 -22.77 23.12 9.31
C VAL A 553 -24.17 22.93 9.87
N ARG A 554 -24.42 21.88 10.61
CA ARG A 554 -25.72 21.57 11.25
C ARG A 554 -25.53 20.62 12.42
N ARG A 555 -25.43 21.11 13.61
CA ARG A 555 -25.12 20.37 14.83
C ARG A 555 -25.88 19.05 14.98
N TRP A 556 -27.19 19.02 14.88
CA TRP A 556 -27.99 17.83 15.14
C TRP A 556 -27.86 16.77 14.05
N THR A 557 -27.86 17.17 12.77
CA THR A 557 -27.74 16.23 11.66
C THR A 557 -26.34 15.69 11.55
N ALA A 558 -25.30 16.50 11.80
CA ALA A 558 -23.92 16.07 11.89
C ALA A 558 -23.72 15.05 13.01
N MET A 559 -24.27 15.33 14.20
CA MET A 559 -24.19 14.44 15.35
C MET A 559 -24.82 13.07 15.09
N ILE A 560 -26.04 13.04 14.53
CA ILE A 560 -26.74 11.79 14.23
C ILE A 560 -25.98 11.00 13.18
N TRP A 561 -25.55 11.65 12.08
CA TRP A 561 -24.81 11.00 11.02
C TRP A 561 -23.48 10.44 11.54
N PHE A 562 -22.73 11.24 12.32
CA PHE A 562 -21.43 10.84 12.90
C PHE A 562 -21.59 9.64 13.84
N TRP A 563 -22.57 9.66 14.74
CA TRP A 563 -22.82 8.54 15.66
C TRP A 563 -23.19 7.26 14.90
N LEU A 564 -24.03 7.36 13.87
CA LEU A 564 -24.40 6.21 13.05
C LEU A 564 -23.18 5.67 12.28
N PHE A 565 -22.36 6.55 11.73
CA PHE A 565 -21.13 6.18 11.03
C PHE A 565 -20.16 5.45 11.97
N MET A 566 -19.89 6.02 13.13
CA MET A 566 -18.98 5.43 14.12
C MET A 566 -19.49 4.10 14.64
N LEU A 567 -20.78 4.02 14.97
CA LEU A 567 -21.38 2.79 15.45
C LEU A 567 -21.35 1.68 14.40
N LEU A 568 -21.84 1.97 13.20
CA LEU A 568 -22.02 0.94 12.18
C LEU A 568 -20.70 0.56 11.51
N ILE A 569 -19.92 1.52 11.05
CA ILE A 569 -18.69 1.23 10.30
C ILE A 569 -17.54 0.90 11.25
N VAL A 570 -17.25 1.77 12.21
CA VAL A 570 -16.04 1.61 13.04
C VAL A 570 -16.22 0.54 14.10
N ILE A 571 -17.34 0.55 14.86
CA ILE A 571 -17.51 -0.38 15.97
C ILE A 571 -17.98 -1.75 15.46
N ILE A 572 -18.92 -1.82 14.52
CA ILE A 572 -19.48 -3.12 14.09
C ILE A 572 -18.69 -3.70 12.94
N LEU A 573 -18.65 -3.02 11.79
CA LEU A 573 -18.09 -3.61 10.57
C LEU A 573 -16.58 -3.80 10.64
N LEU A 574 -15.82 -2.84 11.15
CA LEU A 574 -14.37 -2.98 11.24
C LEU A 574 -13.96 -4.09 12.22
N ASN A 575 -14.67 -4.22 13.35
CA ASN A 575 -14.44 -5.32 14.29
C ASN A 575 -14.84 -6.69 13.71
N MET A 576 -15.89 -6.73 12.89
CA MET A 576 -16.27 -7.96 12.20
C MET A 576 -15.21 -8.39 11.17
N LEU A 577 -14.62 -7.44 10.45
CA LEU A 577 -13.47 -7.70 9.58
C LEU A 577 -12.31 -8.33 10.36
N LEU A 578 -11.98 -7.74 11.50
CA LEU A 578 -10.92 -8.25 12.38
C LEU A 578 -11.24 -9.66 12.89
N ALA A 579 -12.50 -9.91 13.26
CA ALA A 579 -12.93 -11.23 13.73
C ALA A 579 -12.77 -12.30 12.64
N ILE A 580 -13.14 -12.02 11.39
CA ILE A 580 -12.97 -12.94 10.24
C ILE A 580 -11.50 -13.31 10.04
N ILE A 581 -10.61 -12.30 10.05
CA ILE A 581 -9.17 -12.53 9.90
C ILE A 581 -8.63 -13.34 11.08
N MET A 582 -9.08 -13.02 12.32
CA MET A 582 -8.59 -13.69 13.53
C MET A 582 -9.02 -15.15 13.59
N ASP A 583 -10.24 -15.47 13.19
CA ASP A 583 -10.74 -16.84 13.18
C ASP A 583 -9.94 -17.71 12.19
N ASN A 584 -9.77 -17.24 10.96
CA ASN A 584 -8.93 -17.92 9.96
C ASN A 584 -7.46 -18.02 10.40
N TYR A 585 -6.91 -16.97 11.04
CA TYR A 585 -5.56 -17.02 11.59
C TYR A 585 -5.41 -18.09 12.68
N MET A 586 -6.40 -18.21 13.57
CA MET A 586 -6.36 -19.23 14.63
C MET A 586 -6.42 -20.65 14.06
N ASN A 587 -7.22 -20.88 13.03
CA ASN A 587 -7.30 -22.16 12.33
C ASN A 587 -5.96 -22.55 11.69
N VAL A 588 -5.36 -21.64 10.93
CA VAL A 588 -4.05 -21.86 10.30
C VAL A 588 -2.95 -22.05 11.36
N LYS A 589 -2.97 -21.26 12.43
CA LYS A 589 -2.00 -21.37 13.52
C LYS A 589 -2.06 -22.72 14.24
N GLN A 590 -3.25 -23.25 14.43
CA GLN A 590 -3.40 -24.60 15.03
C GLN A 590 -2.77 -25.67 14.16
N ARG A 591 -2.99 -25.62 12.83
CA ARG A 591 -2.38 -26.55 11.87
C ARG A 591 -0.85 -26.42 11.81
N SER A 592 -0.32 -25.21 12.01
CA SER A 592 1.12 -24.93 11.98
C SER A 592 1.80 -25.14 13.34
N SER A 593 1.06 -25.54 14.39
CA SER A 593 1.63 -25.76 15.72
C SER A 593 2.57 -26.95 15.69
N GLY A 594 3.87 -26.72 15.90
CA GLY A 594 4.94 -27.74 15.82
C GLY A 594 5.90 -27.57 14.64
N ALA A 595 5.66 -26.62 13.75
CA ALA A 595 6.55 -26.36 12.63
C ALA A 595 7.94 -25.88 13.08
N ILE A 596 8.97 -26.38 12.39
CA ILE A 596 10.39 -26.06 12.64
C ILE A 596 10.62 -24.58 12.35
N THR A 597 11.46 -23.92 13.15
CA THR A 597 11.86 -22.53 12.89
C THR A 597 12.72 -22.41 11.65
N MET A 598 12.71 -21.24 10.98
CA MET A 598 13.53 -20.96 9.80
C MET A 598 15.03 -21.29 10.00
N GLY A 599 15.61 -20.90 11.15
CA GLY A 599 16.99 -21.26 11.48
C GLY A 599 17.19 -22.76 11.67
N GLY A 600 16.17 -23.47 12.16
CA GLY A 600 16.15 -24.93 12.24
C GLY A 600 16.13 -25.57 10.84
N GLN A 601 15.28 -25.11 9.95
CA GLN A 601 15.17 -25.58 8.57
C GLN A 601 16.46 -25.36 7.78
N MET A 602 17.05 -24.15 7.85
CA MET A 602 18.35 -23.86 7.23
C MET A 602 19.47 -24.77 7.77
N ARG A 603 19.49 -25.00 9.10
CA ARG A 603 20.46 -25.91 9.72
C ARG A 603 20.25 -27.35 9.25
N HIS A 604 19.00 -27.79 9.08
CA HIS A 604 18.68 -29.11 8.51
C HIS A 604 19.14 -29.23 7.05
N MET A 605 18.87 -28.23 6.22
CA MET A 605 19.32 -28.21 4.81
C MET A 605 20.84 -28.24 4.70
N TRP A 606 21.53 -27.39 5.50
CA TRP A 606 23.00 -27.41 5.54
C TRP A 606 23.56 -28.77 5.97
N ARG A 607 22.95 -29.41 7.00
CA ARG A 607 23.36 -30.75 7.46
C ARG A 607 23.15 -31.79 6.37
N ARG A 608 21.99 -31.76 5.68
CA ARG A 608 21.69 -32.63 4.52
C ARG A 608 22.72 -32.44 3.39
N TYR A 609 22.98 -31.18 3.02
CA TYR A 609 23.99 -30.87 2.00
C TYR A 609 25.39 -31.40 2.38
N ARG A 610 25.82 -31.22 3.63
CA ARG A 610 27.12 -31.71 4.13
C ARG A 610 27.20 -33.23 4.12
N GLN A 611 26.13 -33.91 4.53
CA GLN A 611 26.05 -35.39 4.50
C GLN A 611 26.09 -35.93 3.06
N SER A 612 25.34 -35.25 2.13
CA SER A 612 25.36 -35.62 0.72
C SER A 612 26.75 -35.44 0.09
N LYS A 613 27.48 -34.36 0.43
CA LYS A 613 28.84 -34.12 -0.05
C LYS A 613 29.82 -35.14 0.49
N ARG A 614 29.59 -35.73 1.68
CA ARG A 614 30.36 -36.81 2.27
C ARG A 614 29.98 -38.22 1.76
N LYS A 615 28.98 -38.30 0.85
CA LYS A 615 28.39 -39.56 0.38
C LYS A 615 27.73 -40.42 1.49
N GLU A 616 27.41 -39.83 2.62
CA GLU A 616 26.69 -40.47 3.72
C GLU A 616 25.16 -40.51 3.43
N ARG A 617 24.71 -39.77 2.46
CA ARG A 617 23.29 -39.62 2.10
C ARG A 617 23.13 -39.37 0.60
N VAL A 618 22.06 -39.94 -0.02
CA VAL A 618 21.64 -39.66 -1.40
C VAL A 618 20.82 -38.40 -1.42
N ARG A 619 20.99 -37.54 -2.44
CA ARG A 619 20.16 -36.32 -2.62
C ARG A 619 18.73 -36.69 -2.98
N LEU A 620 17.78 -35.88 -2.54
CA LEU A 620 16.38 -36.07 -2.88
C LEU A 620 16.13 -35.97 -4.40
N SER A 621 16.85 -35.07 -5.08
CA SER A 621 16.86 -34.96 -6.55
C SER A 621 17.30 -36.24 -7.26
N ASP A 622 18.29 -36.96 -6.71
CA ASP A 622 18.79 -38.17 -7.30
C ASP A 622 17.80 -39.34 -7.10
N ILE A 623 17.08 -39.32 -5.97
CA ILE A 623 15.99 -40.28 -5.70
C ILE A 623 14.85 -40.03 -6.71
N GLN A 624 14.42 -38.79 -6.90
CA GLN A 624 13.37 -38.43 -7.88
C GLN A 624 13.81 -38.82 -9.31
N ALA A 625 15.04 -38.50 -9.70
CA ALA A 625 15.57 -38.84 -11.01
C ALA A 625 15.59 -40.32 -11.27
N TRP A 626 15.85 -41.15 -10.23
CA TRP A 626 15.78 -42.62 -10.36
C TRP A 626 14.36 -43.08 -10.66
N PHE A 627 13.33 -42.56 -9.96
CA PHE A 627 11.95 -42.92 -10.20
C PHE A 627 11.48 -42.49 -11.60
N ILE A 628 11.88 -41.32 -12.07
CA ILE A 628 11.57 -40.84 -13.44
C ILE A 628 12.21 -41.79 -14.47
N LYS A 629 13.41 -42.26 -14.24
CA LYS A 629 14.08 -43.19 -15.12
C LYS A 629 13.43 -44.59 -15.12
N ASP A 630 12.99 -45.07 -13.95
CA ASP A 630 12.29 -46.34 -13.78
C ASP A 630 10.92 -46.32 -14.50
N ALA A 631 10.25 -45.17 -14.52
CA ALA A 631 8.99 -44.93 -15.25
C ALA A 631 9.17 -44.70 -16.77
N GLY A 632 10.36 -44.87 -17.31
CA GLY A 632 10.66 -44.68 -18.74
C GLY A 632 10.74 -43.22 -19.19
N GLY A 633 10.87 -42.27 -18.24
CA GLY A 633 10.93 -40.81 -18.52
C GLY A 633 9.57 -40.10 -18.51
N ASP A 634 8.49 -40.79 -18.25
CA ASP A 634 7.15 -40.21 -18.18
C ASP A 634 6.77 -39.88 -16.72
N GLU A 635 6.83 -38.62 -16.38
CA GLU A 635 6.52 -38.10 -15.04
C GLU A 635 5.04 -38.33 -14.63
N LYS A 636 4.12 -38.39 -15.62
CA LYS A 636 2.69 -38.65 -15.37
C LYS A 636 2.45 -40.13 -15.07
N ALA A 637 3.14 -41.04 -15.77
CA ALA A 637 3.07 -42.48 -15.51
C ALA A 637 3.66 -42.82 -14.12
N MET A 638 4.67 -42.12 -13.69
CA MET A 638 5.26 -42.24 -12.37
C MET A 638 4.28 -41.90 -11.22
N ALA A 639 3.44 -40.87 -11.41
CA ALA A 639 2.49 -40.41 -10.40
C ALA A 639 1.27 -41.31 -10.23
N VAL A 640 0.92 -42.14 -11.23
CA VAL A 640 -0.29 -43.01 -11.26
C VAL A 640 0.03 -44.46 -10.80
N SER A 641 1.27 -44.76 -10.51
CA SER A 641 1.67 -46.11 -10.10
C SER A 641 1.16 -46.48 -8.70
N ASP A 642 0.35 -47.50 -8.55
CA ASP A 642 -0.15 -48.04 -7.26
C ASP A 642 0.86 -48.97 -6.53
N ARG A 643 2.10 -48.89 -6.90
CA ARG A 643 3.18 -49.66 -6.28
C ARG A 643 3.40 -49.25 -4.83
N THR A 644 3.50 -50.22 -3.94
CA THR A 644 3.91 -50.03 -2.55
C THR A 644 5.42 -49.99 -2.41
N ILE A 645 5.92 -48.95 -1.74
CA ILE A 645 7.36 -48.76 -1.48
C ILE A 645 7.66 -49.20 -0.05
N THR A 646 8.72 -50.03 0.09
CA THR A 646 9.27 -50.45 1.38
C THR A 646 10.69 -49.89 1.53
N PRO A 647 11.24 -49.78 2.76
CA PRO A 647 12.61 -49.30 2.95
C PRO A 647 13.65 -50.18 2.27
N THR A 648 13.43 -51.49 2.22
CA THR A 648 14.26 -52.49 1.50
C THR A 648 14.26 -52.24 0.01
N PHE A 649 13.10 -51.97 -0.59
CA PHE A 649 12.98 -51.62 -1.98
C PHE A 649 13.81 -50.36 -2.35
N LEU A 650 13.78 -49.33 -1.52
CA LEU A 650 14.56 -48.11 -1.75
C LEU A 650 16.07 -48.33 -1.68
N VAL A 651 16.53 -49.17 -0.76
CA VAL A 651 17.97 -49.48 -0.59
C VAL A 651 18.50 -50.36 -1.75
N GLU A 652 17.69 -51.30 -2.25
CA GLU A 652 18.06 -52.17 -3.35
C GLU A 652 18.10 -51.46 -4.69
N ASN A 653 17.17 -50.53 -4.93
CA ASN A 653 16.96 -49.95 -6.24
C ASN A 653 17.61 -48.56 -6.40
N VAL A 654 17.73 -47.77 -5.35
CA VAL A 654 18.37 -46.43 -5.41
C VAL A 654 19.85 -46.56 -5.04
N PRO A 655 20.80 -46.29 -5.96
CA PRO A 655 22.22 -46.53 -5.73
C PRO A 655 22.76 -45.67 -4.57
N GLY A 656 23.33 -46.37 -3.57
CA GLY A 656 23.99 -45.72 -2.44
C GLY A 656 23.07 -45.22 -1.35
N MET A 657 21.80 -45.63 -1.32
CA MET A 657 20.84 -45.18 -0.29
C MET A 657 21.03 -46.00 0.99
N PRO A 658 21.32 -45.35 2.13
CA PRO A 658 21.44 -46.04 3.41
C PRO A 658 20.04 -46.37 3.98
N MET A 659 19.92 -47.52 4.70
CA MET A 659 18.67 -48.00 5.29
C MET A 659 18.05 -46.96 6.24
N SER A 660 18.86 -46.26 7.02
CA SER A 660 18.43 -45.21 7.93
C SER A 660 17.78 -44.02 7.20
N GLN A 661 18.25 -43.69 6.01
CA GLN A 661 17.63 -42.66 5.16
C GLN A 661 16.31 -43.15 4.56
N ALA A 662 16.27 -44.38 4.04
CA ALA A 662 15.08 -44.99 3.44
C ALA A 662 13.94 -45.05 4.46
N LEU A 663 14.20 -45.58 5.65
CA LEU A 663 13.21 -45.66 6.74
C LEU A 663 12.70 -44.26 7.12
N ARG A 664 13.60 -43.32 7.36
CA ARG A 664 13.26 -41.96 7.80
C ARG A 664 12.42 -41.20 6.75
N THR A 665 12.80 -41.28 5.47
CA THR A 665 12.04 -40.57 4.42
C THR A 665 10.65 -41.18 4.21
N LEU A 666 10.54 -42.50 4.37
CA LEU A 666 9.27 -43.21 4.23
C LEU A 666 8.34 -42.92 5.43
N THR A 667 8.88 -42.95 6.65
CA THR A 667 8.12 -42.61 7.87
C THR A 667 7.61 -41.17 7.82
N ASN A 668 8.45 -40.20 7.41
CA ASN A 668 8.07 -38.80 7.28
C ASN A 668 6.98 -38.64 6.18
N ALA A 669 7.07 -39.40 5.08
CA ALA A 669 6.05 -39.34 4.02
C ALA A 669 4.68 -39.83 4.53
N ILE A 670 4.67 -40.91 5.32
CA ILE A 670 3.45 -41.43 5.95
C ILE A 670 2.87 -40.46 6.98
N GLU A 671 3.73 -39.82 7.78
CA GLU A 671 3.31 -38.82 8.77
C GLU A 671 2.74 -37.57 8.12
N GLU A 672 3.35 -37.11 7.01
CA GLU A 672 2.88 -35.95 6.24
C GLU A 672 1.53 -36.27 5.59
N ASP A 673 1.37 -37.44 4.99
CA ASP A 673 0.12 -37.91 4.39
C ASP A 673 -1.00 -38.08 5.46
N LYS A 674 -0.66 -38.60 6.63
CA LYS A 674 -1.59 -38.65 7.76
C LYS A 674 -2.03 -37.27 8.26
N ARG A 675 -1.13 -36.28 8.24
CA ARG A 675 -1.45 -34.89 8.61
C ARG A 675 -2.32 -34.19 7.56
N GLU A 676 -2.05 -34.43 6.28
CA GLU A 676 -2.84 -33.86 5.18
C GLU A 676 -4.22 -34.53 5.07
N ASN A 677 -4.31 -35.85 5.24
CA ASN A 677 -5.53 -36.64 5.19
C ASN A 677 -6.24 -36.78 6.54
N SER A 678 -5.60 -36.44 7.66
CA SER A 678 -6.36 -36.14 8.85
C SER A 678 -7.14 -34.86 8.59
N GLU A 679 -8.31 -35.03 7.97
CA GLU A 679 -9.33 -34.00 8.08
C GLU A 679 -9.30 -33.50 9.53
N PRO A 680 -9.39 -32.19 9.74
CA PRO A 680 -9.63 -31.70 11.06
C PRO A 680 -10.95 -32.30 11.55
N TRP A 681 -10.85 -33.46 12.14
CA TRP A 681 -11.87 -34.09 13.00
C TRP A 681 -12.10 -33.10 14.12
N MET A 682 -12.96 -32.12 13.79
CA MET A 682 -12.77 -31.11 14.58
C MET A 682 -13.92 -30.71 15.31
N LEU A 683 -13.67 -29.78 16.02
CA LEU A 683 -14.53 -29.06 16.90
C LEU A 683 -15.99 -29.03 16.39
N GLU A 684 -16.21 -28.90 15.10
CA GLU A 684 -17.53 -28.88 14.46
C GLU A 684 -18.21 -30.26 14.47
N GLN A 685 -17.52 -31.31 14.11
CA GLN A 685 -18.07 -32.68 14.16
C GLN A 685 -18.16 -33.18 15.62
N ALA A 686 -17.23 -32.80 16.50
CA ALA A 686 -17.32 -33.05 17.93
C ALA A 686 -18.44 -32.20 18.55
N GLN A 687 -18.70 -31.02 18.06
CA GLN A 687 -19.76 -30.13 18.50
C GLN A 687 -21.12 -30.60 17.96
N ASP A 688 -21.19 -31.09 16.72
CA ASP A 688 -22.37 -31.74 16.16
C ASP A 688 -22.66 -33.05 16.87
N LEU A 689 -21.64 -33.85 17.19
CA LEU A 689 -21.80 -35.05 17.99
C LEU A 689 -22.24 -34.74 19.43
N LEU A 690 -21.69 -33.72 20.08
CA LEU A 690 -22.09 -33.25 21.40
C LEU A 690 -23.50 -32.66 21.38
N THR A 691 -23.91 -31.94 20.36
CA THR A 691 -25.29 -31.46 20.20
C THR A 691 -26.25 -32.59 19.94
N ALA A 692 -25.89 -33.60 19.14
CA ALA A 692 -26.69 -34.81 18.94
C ALA A 692 -26.80 -35.63 20.24
N ILE A 693 -25.73 -35.76 21.01
CA ILE A 693 -25.76 -36.45 22.35
C ILE A 693 -26.59 -35.65 23.34
N SER A 694 -26.47 -34.32 23.37
CA SER A 694 -27.29 -33.46 24.23
C SER A 694 -28.78 -33.57 23.87
N HIS A 695 -29.10 -33.54 22.57
CA HIS A 695 -30.48 -33.71 22.12
C HIS A 695 -31.05 -35.09 22.47
N ASN A 696 -30.27 -36.15 22.31
CA ASN A 696 -30.67 -37.50 22.71
C ASN A 696 -30.81 -37.65 24.23
N THR A 697 -29.97 -37.02 25.04
CA THR A 697 -30.11 -36.99 26.51
C THR A 697 -31.34 -36.21 26.96
N ASP A 698 -31.69 -35.12 26.29
CA ASP A 698 -32.89 -34.35 26.56
C ASP A 698 -34.15 -35.14 26.15
N LEU A 699 -34.12 -35.89 25.05
CA LEU A 699 -35.20 -36.82 24.69
C LEU A 699 -35.39 -37.95 25.71
N VAL A 700 -34.30 -38.56 26.17
CA VAL A 700 -34.34 -39.58 27.23
C VAL A 700 -34.84 -38.97 28.55
N ARG A 701 -34.43 -37.77 28.90
CA ARG A 701 -34.90 -37.04 30.08
C ARG A 701 -36.38 -36.70 29.98
N GLN A 702 -36.86 -36.24 28.82
CA GLN A 702 -38.29 -35.99 28.61
C GLN A 702 -39.09 -37.29 28.67
N GLY A 703 -38.58 -38.40 28.09
CA GLY A 703 -39.18 -39.72 28.19
C GLY A 703 -39.25 -40.23 29.63
N LEU A 704 -38.21 -40.02 30.43
CA LEU A 704 -38.20 -40.36 31.86
C LEU A 704 -39.17 -39.48 32.66
N LEU A 705 -39.22 -38.19 32.44
CA LEU A 705 -40.19 -37.30 33.08
C LEU A 705 -41.61 -37.68 32.71
N TYR A 706 -41.88 -38.00 31.44
CA TYR A 706 -43.19 -38.49 31.03
C TYR A 706 -43.58 -39.84 31.71
N THR A 707 -42.60 -40.73 31.89
CA THR A 707 -42.84 -41.99 32.60
C THR A 707 -43.02 -41.77 34.11
N PHE A 708 -42.30 -40.84 34.73
CA PHE A 708 -42.51 -40.45 36.14
C PHE A 708 -43.84 -39.76 36.34
N ASP A 709 -44.24 -38.82 35.50
CA ASP A 709 -45.58 -38.20 35.54
C ASP A 709 -46.69 -39.22 35.38
N ARG A 710 -46.47 -40.26 34.59
CA ARG A 710 -47.42 -41.34 34.43
C ARG A 710 -47.48 -42.28 35.65
N VAL A 711 -46.36 -42.54 36.24
CA VAL A 711 -46.27 -43.29 37.49
C VAL A 711 -46.97 -42.56 38.66
N ASP A 712 -46.68 -41.23 38.78
CA ASP A 712 -47.35 -40.39 39.80
C ASP A 712 -48.87 -40.26 39.56
N TYR A 713 -49.26 -40.22 38.24
CA TYR A 713 -50.71 -40.25 37.94
C TYR A 713 -51.37 -41.56 38.29
N TYR A 714 -50.67 -42.69 38.05
CA TYR A 714 -51.23 -44.02 38.52
C TYR A 714 -51.20 -44.21 40.04
N ASP A 715 -50.15 -43.64 40.68
CA ASP A 715 -50.16 -43.72 42.19
C ASP A 715 -51.29 -42.88 42.85
N THR A 716 -51.58 -41.69 42.22
CA THR A 716 -52.73 -40.89 42.69
C THR A 716 -54.10 -41.55 42.38
N GLU A 717 -54.23 -42.20 41.19
CA GLU A 717 -55.43 -42.99 40.88
C GLU A 717 -55.56 -44.27 41.72
N GLU A 718 -54.41 -44.86 42.08
CA GLU A 718 -54.46 -46.04 43.01
C GLU A 718 -54.92 -45.67 44.39
N GLN A 719 -54.54 -44.53 44.97
CA GLN A 719 -54.97 -44.01 46.23
C GLN A 719 -56.51 -43.69 46.32
N GLU A 720 -57.10 -43.32 45.18
CA GLU A 720 -58.53 -43.12 45.03
C GLU A 720 -59.30 -44.45 44.85
N LYS A 721 -58.65 -45.48 44.26
CA LYS A 721 -59.26 -46.79 44.00
C LYS A 721 -59.10 -47.86 45.11
N GLU A 722 -58.19 -47.68 46.08
CA GLU A 722 -58.06 -48.50 47.22
C GLU A 722 -59.28 -48.41 48.19
N ALA A 723 -60.18 -47.47 47.92
CA ALA A 723 -61.46 -47.34 48.57
C ALA A 723 -62.58 -48.24 48.01
N GLU A 724 -62.39 -48.83 46.83
CA GLU A 724 -63.46 -49.60 46.14
C GLU A 724 -62.97 -50.93 45.53
N THR A 725 -62.58 -51.93 46.15
CA THR A 725 -62.59 -53.38 45.79
C THR A 725 -61.20 -54.09 45.79
N GLN A 726 -61.24 -55.17 46.72
CA GLN A 726 -60.10 -56.10 46.87
C GLN A 726 -59.91 -57.11 45.69
N GLU A 727 -60.65 -57.03 44.61
CA GLU A 727 -60.51 -57.95 43.46
C GLU A 727 -59.56 -57.41 42.36
N GLU A 728 -59.36 -56.09 42.19
CA GLU A 728 -58.41 -55.50 41.25
C GLU A 728 -56.95 -55.63 41.70
N HIS A 729 -56.72 -55.92 43.03
CA HIS A 729 -55.36 -56.01 43.53
C HIS A 729 -54.58 -57.24 43.04
N GLN A 730 -55.28 -58.34 42.63
CA GLN A 730 -54.66 -59.57 42.14
C GLN A 730 -54.22 -59.46 40.62
N GLU A 731 -54.89 -58.65 39.77
CA GLU A 731 -54.55 -58.45 38.42
C GLU A 731 -53.34 -57.51 38.27
N THR A 732 -53.27 -56.45 39.05
CA THR A 732 -52.15 -55.52 39.09
C THR A 732 -50.86 -56.13 39.64
N LEU A 733 -50.94 -57.11 40.52
CA LEU A 733 -49.74 -57.83 40.98
C LEU A 733 -49.21 -58.80 39.89
N ALA A 734 -50.04 -59.36 39.05
CA ALA A 734 -49.67 -60.23 37.94
C ALA A 734 -49.01 -59.38 36.80
N GLU A 735 -49.52 -58.18 36.55
CA GLU A 735 -48.88 -57.24 35.59
C GLU A 735 -47.56 -56.70 36.12
N ARG A 736 -47.45 -56.40 37.42
CA ARG A 736 -46.16 -56.00 38.00
C ARG A 736 -45.09 -57.08 37.88
N GLN A 737 -45.51 -58.34 38.21
CA GLN A 737 -44.60 -59.49 38.06
C GLN A 737 -44.20 -59.73 36.57
N ALA A 738 -45.07 -59.47 35.62
CA ALA A 738 -44.75 -59.52 34.18
C ALA A 738 -43.81 -58.40 33.71
N LEU A 739 -43.95 -57.21 34.32
CA LEU A 739 -43.07 -56.07 34.04
C LEU A 739 -41.67 -56.22 34.68
N GLU A 740 -41.62 -56.82 35.90
CA GLU A 740 -40.34 -57.16 36.54
C GLU A 740 -39.62 -58.28 35.77
N MET A 741 -40.35 -59.31 35.31
CA MET A 741 -39.76 -60.35 34.47
C MET A 741 -39.28 -59.78 33.07
N ALA A 742 -39.95 -58.80 32.46
CA ALA A 742 -39.52 -58.12 31.27
C ALA A 742 -38.28 -57.21 31.50
N HIS A 743 -38.25 -56.62 32.70
CA HIS A 743 -37.06 -55.81 33.09
C HIS A 743 -35.86 -56.71 33.43
N GLU A 744 -36.03 -57.84 34.03
CA GLU A 744 -34.97 -58.80 34.28
C GLU A 744 -34.47 -59.53 33.02
N GLN A 745 -35.33 -59.75 32.04
CA GLN A 745 -34.92 -60.22 30.68
C GLN A 745 -34.17 -59.18 29.83
N ALA A 746 -34.44 -57.90 30.05
CA ALA A 746 -33.70 -56.81 29.35
C ALA A 746 -32.33 -56.58 29.98
N THR A 747 -32.07 -56.93 31.21
CA THR A 747 -30.84 -56.80 31.94
C THR A 747 -29.87 -57.99 31.78
N THR A 748 -30.27 -59.08 31.22
CA THR A 748 -29.41 -60.26 31.02
C THR A 748 -28.75 -60.41 29.65
N GLY A 749 -28.87 -59.45 28.78
CA GLY A 749 -28.18 -59.47 27.46
C GLY A 749 -27.02 -58.49 27.43
N GLY A 750 -25.81 -58.97 27.25
CA GLY A 750 -24.50 -58.30 27.20
C GLY A 750 -24.36 -56.97 26.46
N VAL A 751 -25.46 -56.36 26.03
CA VAL A 751 -25.53 -55.04 25.39
C VAL A 751 -25.54 -53.93 26.44
N HIS A 752 -26.14 -54.21 27.63
CA HIS A 752 -26.18 -53.19 28.70
C HIS A 752 -24.79 -52.94 29.31
N ASP A 753 -24.02 -54.00 29.53
CA ASP A 753 -22.65 -53.89 30.06
C ASP A 753 -21.70 -53.26 29.08
N PHE A 754 -21.86 -53.48 27.76
CA PHE A 754 -21.07 -52.83 26.71
C PHE A 754 -21.39 -51.34 26.59
N VAL A 755 -22.67 -50.98 26.60
CA VAL A 755 -23.11 -49.57 26.49
C VAL A 755 -22.77 -48.81 27.79
N GLN A 756 -22.93 -49.46 28.96
CA GLN A 756 -22.58 -48.84 30.24
C GLN A 756 -21.08 -48.67 30.37
N GLY A 757 -20.25 -49.62 29.90
CA GLY A 757 -18.80 -49.50 29.83
C GLY A 757 -18.35 -48.37 28.93
N GLN A 758 -18.99 -48.20 27.77
CA GLN A 758 -18.71 -47.10 26.86
C GLN A 758 -19.15 -45.73 27.44
N ILE A 759 -20.29 -45.66 28.10
CA ILE A 759 -20.79 -44.45 28.76
C ILE A 759 -19.91 -44.08 29.95
N ASP A 760 -19.42 -45.00 30.73
CA ASP A 760 -18.54 -44.72 31.87
C ASP A 760 -17.13 -44.32 31.40
N GLN A 761 -16.67 -44.88 30.29
CA GLN A 761 -15.42 -44.45 29.64
C GLN A 761 -15.50 -43.03 29.04
N LEU A 762 -16.60 -42.73 28.36
CA LEU A 762 -16.91 -41.38 27.86
C LEU A 762 -17.08 -40.35 28.99
N ARG A 763 -17.71 -40.78 30.11
CA ARG A 763 -17.88 -39.94 31.29
C ARG A 763 -16.56 -39.64 31.98
N ALA A 764 -15.63 -40.60 32.02
CA ALA A 764 -14.30 -40.43 32.54
C ALA A 764 -13.46 -39.48 31.63
N ASP A 765 -13.58 -39.64 30.34
CA ASP A 765 -12.86 -38.78 29.34
C ASP A 765 -13.40 -37.35 29.35
N VAL A 766 -14.71 -37.16 29.41
CA VAL A 766 -15.37 -35.82 29.50
C VAL A 766 -15.06 -35.14 30.84
N THR A 767 -15.06 -35.90 31.96
CA THR A 767 -14.66 -35.31 33.26
C THR A 767 -13.19 -34.95 33.28
N THR A 768 -12.32 -35.74 32.65
CA THR A 768 -10.88 -35.41 32.53
C THR A 768 -10.63 -34.20 31.63
N ALA A 769 -11.36 -34.08 30.52
CA ALA A 769 -11.29 -32.94 29.61
C ALA A 769 -11.84 -31.66 30.27
N THR A 770 -12.95 -31.74 30.99
CA THR A 770 -13.50 -30.57 31.71
C THR A 770 -12.63 -30.12 32.87
N VAL A 771 -12.04 -31.03 33.63
CA VAL A 771 -11.08 -30.68 34.70
C VAL A 771 -9.81 -30.06 34.12
N ASN A 772 -9.33 -30.52 32.96
CA ASN A 772 -8.18 -29.93 32.30
C ASN A 772 -8.49 -28.55 31.71
N SER A 773 -9.67 -28.35 31.13
CA SER A 773 -10.09 -27.06 30.62
C SER A 773 -10.32 -26.04 31.74
N LEU A 774 -10.92 -26.44 32.88
CA LEU A 774 -11.05 -25.60 34.06
C LEU A 774 -9.67 -25.18 34.62
N ARG A 775 -8.71 -26.11 34.69
CA ARG A 775 -7.33 -25.78 35.11
C ARG A 775 -6.62 -24.82 34.17
N ILE A 776 -6.95 -24.87 32.87
CA ILE A 776 -6.40 -23.95 31.90
C ILE A 776 -7.01 -22.56 32.07
N VAL A 777 -8.31 -22.47 32.33
CA VAL A 777 -9.02 -21.24 32.62
C VAL A 777 -8.53 -20.59 33.91
N GLU A 778 -8.39 -21.33 34.98
CA GLU A 778 -7.82 -20.84 36.26
C GLU A 778 -6.39 -20.34 36.11
N ARG A 779 -5.55 -21.03 35.34
CA ARG A 779 -4.18 -20.56 35.03
C ARG A 779 -4.15 -19.32 34.13
N ARG A 780 -5.17 -19.09 33.32
CA ARG A 780 -5.30 -17.85 32.53
C ARG A 780 -5.77 -16.69 33.40
N GLN A 781 -6.73 -16.95 34.29
CA GLN A 781 -7.26 -15.95 35.18
C GLN A 781 -6.19 -15.46 36.18
N SER A 782 -5.44 -16.37 36.79
CA SER A 782 -4.33 -16.00 37.69
C SER A 782 -3.19 -15.22 37.00
N ARG A 783 -2.96 -15.46 35.69
CA ARG A 783 -2.00 -14.68 34.92
C ARG A 783 -2.51 -13.28 34.53
N VAL A 784 -3.81 -13.14 34.38
CA VAL A 784 -4.44 -11.84 34.12
C VAL A 784 -4.41 -11.00 35.39
N GLU A 785 -4.72 -11.59 36.53
CA GLU A 785 -4.66 -10.94 37.85
C GLU A 785 -3.22 -10.54 38.23
N GLN A 786 -2.24 -11.38 37.91
CA GLN A 786 -0.84 -11.07 38.14
C GLN A 786 -0.34 -9.92 37.24
N ARG A 787 -0.77 -9.86 35.95
CA ARG A 787 -0.49 -8.73 35.07
C ARG A 787 -1.20 -7.44 35.47
N GLN A 788 -2.39 -7.52 36.05
CA GLN A 788 -3.09 -6.36 36.59
C GLN A 788 -2.39 -5.82 37.84
N SER A 789 -1.87 -6.72 38.70
CA SER A 789 -1.05 -6.35 39.86
C SER A 789 0.29 -5.69 39.45
N ASP A 790 0.99 -6.30 38.49
CA ASP A 790 2.26 -5.76 37.97
C ASP A 790 2.06 -4.39 37.28
N MET A 791 0.90 -4.16 36.68
CA MET A 791 0.56 -2.88 36.04
C MET A 791 0.11 -1.83 37.08
N ALA A 792 -0.43 -2.23 38.21
CA ALA A 792 -0.78 -1.34 39.32
C ALA A 792 0.44 -0.93 40.14
N GLU A 793 1.52 -1.72 40.16
CA GLU A 793 2.80 -1.35 40.78
C GLU A 793 3.68 -0.47 39.89
N SER A 794 3.39 -0.39 38.57
CA SER A 794 4.14 0.42 37.61
C SER A 794 3.50 1.79 37.31
N ILE A 795 2.35 2.10 37.92
CA ILE A 795 1.70 3.42 37.95
C ILE A 795 1.93 4.03 39.34
#